data_1163fa4d73ac084c78d1b07ccc03907d
#
_entry.id   1163fa4d73ac084c78d1b07ccc03907d
#
_cell.length_a   1.000
_cell.length_b   1.000
_cell.length_c   1.000
_cell.angle_alpha   90.00
_cell.angle_beta   90.00
_cell.angle_gamma   90.00
#
_symmetry.space_group_name_H-M   'P 1'
#
loop_
_entity.id
_entity.type
_entity.pdbx_description
1 polymer ?
#
loop_
_entity_poly.entity_id
_entity_poly.type
_entity_poly.pdbx_seq_one_letter_code
_entity_poly.pdbx_strand_id
1 'polypeptide(L)'
;MNTKRKTALEIGINVLFITIAIGMFIVSADYEFLRGTLLGARTFPLLIGLIMSMFAVVNVTNAIRKPATDAMESSGEETEAPLTGRFNIWLRTYRVVAAIGLMVIYYLLLVLVGFIIATLLFLPAMLYILEYRKVVKVVLVSVIGVAFLYVAFKVLLGVPLPASNVVLKEMSMITYLLDGFRFLFTTMAAPALFGGVVLGIIIGVIPGLTATMGIALLIPLTYYVSPSIGLSMLVGIFAGGIYGGSVSAILLKTPGTPAAGATVLDGYPLAQSGHAGKAIAVATIASALGGLIGALILSFLAPQIAKIAVRFGPTEYVLLGVYGLTMISYVSGKSLIRGLFAGCIGLLISTFGIDPITSVPRFSFGTLNLLTGFELLPILIGIFAMSQAIEGVRDSREVAPPQVKLSRVGISMKEFLRILPHIVKSAFIGTFVGAVPGTGTDIAAFLSYGEAKRSSKHPEEFGNGSIEGVAAPEAGNNACVNGAMIPMFTLGIPGEAATAVILGGLMVLGLQPGPLLFIDKPEIIYTVFASTITSNLFIIVLGIIGARFFAKVLSLPKSVIVAFIFVFSVLGAYSMRNSMFDIVVMMSAGLLGYIFSVIDYPVPPILLGVILGPLVESNLGRTLLVSDGNLLIFFKRPISIFFIIIIVSTIGSNIYKHYKAKRVS
;
A
#
# COMPACT_ATOMS: atom_id res chain seq x y z
N MET A 1 -4.90 40.29 -24.26
CA MET A 1 -3.73 39.59 -24.79
C MET A 1 -3.40 40.12 -26.17
N ASN A 2 -2.16 40.55 -26.42
CA ASN A 2 -1.76 41.25 -27.65
C ASN A 2 -1.97 40.31 -28.88
N THR A 3 -2.51 40.82 -29.99
CA THR A 3 -2.88 40.03 -31.18
C THR A 3 -1.74 39.14 -31.70
N LYS A 4 -0.50 39.64 -31.68
CA LYS A 4 0.71 38.85 -32.01
C LYS A 4 0.93 37.65 -31.09
N ARG A 5 0.58 37.72 -29.81
CA ARG A 5 0.65 36.59 -28.88
C ARG A 5 -0.45 35.53 -29.14
N LYS A 6 -1.65 35.98 -29.57
CA LYS A 6 -2.73 35.07 -29.95
C LYS A 6 -2.34 34.23 -31.18
N THR A 7 -1.82 34.89 -32.23
CA THR A 7 -1.39 34.22 -33.46
C THR A 7 -0.22 33.27 -33.22
N ALA A 8 0.76 33.65 -32.40
CA ALA A 8 1.89 32.77 -32.05
C ALA A 8 1.44 31.53 -31.25
N LEU A 9 0.47 31.71 -30.34
CA LEU A 9 -0.10 30.58 -29.58
C LEU A 9 -0.91 29.64 -30.47
N GLU A 10 -1.66 30.18 -31.41
CA GLU A 10 -2.45 29.43 -32.38
C GLU A 10 -1.57 28.59 -33.33
N ILE A 11 -0.47 29.16 -33.80
CA ILE A 11 0.53 28.44 -34.62
C ILE A 11 1.22 27.36 -33.76
N GLY A 12 1.64 27.69 -32.54
CA GLY A 12 2.30 26.74 -31.63
C GLY A 12 1.46 25.52 -31.31
N ILE A 13 0.16 25.72 -31.04
CA ILE A 13 -0.79 24.62 -30.77
C ILE A 13 -0.97 23.73 -32.00
N ASN A 14 -1.10 24.30 -33.19
CA ASN A 14 -1.28 23.52 -34.40
C ASN A 14 -0.03 22.72 -34.78
N VAL A 15 1.16 23.27 -34.59
CA VAL A 15 2.45 22.55 -34.74
C VAL A 15 2.53 21.39 -33.75
N LEU A 16 2.12 21.58 -32.50
CA LEU A 16 2.05 20.51 -31.50
C LEU A 16 1.15 19.33 -31.96
N PHE A 17 -0.02 19.64 -32.51
CA PHE A 17 -0.93 18.61 -33.02
C PHE A 17 -0.36 17.85 -34.22
N ILE A 18 0.35 18.50 -35.12
CA ILE A 18 1.08 17.83 -36.22
C ILE A 18 2.13 16.90 -35.67
N THR A 19 2.88 17.33 -34.65
CA THR A 19 3.90 16.52 -34.00
C THR A 19 3.30 15.28 -33.31
N ILE A 20 2.14 15.43 -32.64
CA ILE A 20 1.40 14.31 -32.04
C ILE A 20 0.93 13.33 -33.13
N ALA A 21 0.40 13.81 -34.26
CA ALA A 21 -0.03 12.96 -35.37
C ALA A 21 1.15 12.15 -35.96
N ILE A 22 2.32 12.76 -36.13
CA ILE A 22 3.55 12.07 -36.55
C ILE A 22 3.96 11.02 -35.51
N GLY A 23 3.90 11.34 -34.23
CA GLY A 23 4.18 10.40 -33.14
C GLY A 23 3.22 9.19 -33.17
N MET A 24 1.92 9.42 -33.38
CA MET A 24 0.92 8.35 -33.54
C MET A 24 1.22 7.48 -34.77
N PHE A 25 1.68 8.06 -35.87
CA PHE A 25 2.08 7.34 -37.06
C PHE A 25 3.26 6.40 -36.79
N ILE A 26 4.26 6.87 -36.04
CA ILE A 26 5.48 6.09 -35.68
C ILE A 26 5.11 4.96 -34.73
N VAL A 27 4.37 5.25 -33.65
CA VAL A 27 3.98 4.26 -32.62
C VAL A 27 3.05 3.19 -33.21
N SER A 28 2.22 3.53 -34.21
CA SER A 28 1.36 2.56 -34.87
C SER A 28 2.05 1.74 -35.96
N ALA A 29 3.34 1.96 -36.24
CA ALA A 29 4.07 1.26 -37.30
C ALA A 29 4.10 -0.27 -37.14
N ASP A 30 4.11 -0.75 -35.90
CA ASP A 30 4.15 -2.17 -35.56
C ASP A 30 2.76 -2.84 -35.58
N TYR A 31 1.67 -2.10 -35.80
CA TYR A 31 0.34 -2.67 -35.86
C TYR A 31 -0.06 -3.05 -37.29
N GLU A 32 -0.79 -4.16 -37.43
CA GLU A 32 -1.32 -4.56 -38.73
C GLU A 32 -2.32 -3.50 -39.30
N PHE A 33 -2.11 -3.14 -40.57
CA PHE A 33 -3.00 -2.19 -41.29
C PHE A 33 -4.32 -2.85 -41.67
N LEU A 34 -4.26 -4.11 -42.10
CA LEU A 34 -5.41 -4.93 -42.50
C LEU A 34 -5.24 -6.33 -41.91
N ARG A 35 -6.28 -6.87 -41.29
CA ARG A 35 -6.33 -8.26 -40.82
C ARG A 35 -7.42 -9.00 -41.60
N GLY A 36 -7.05 -9.58 -42.74
CA GLY A 36 -7.97 -10.15 -43.67
C GLY A 36 -8.83 -9.05 -44.35
N THR A 37 -10.17 -9.15 -44.28
CA THR A 37 -11.13 -8.16 -44.81
C THR A 37 -11.50 -7.07 -43.80
N LEU A 38 -10.99 -7.10 -42.59
CA LEU A 38 -11.29 -6.15 -41.52
C LEU A 38 -10.20 -5.06 -41.44
N LEU A 39 -10.63 -3.84 -41.11
CA LEU A 39 -9.72 -2.73 -40.83
C LEU A 39 -8.85 -3.07 -39.58
N GLY A 40 -7.52 -3.10 -39.75
CA GLY A 40 -6.60 -3.39 -38.69
C GLY A 40 -6.47 -2.26 -37.67
N ALA A 41 -5.87 -2.55 -36.51
CA ALA A 41 -5.74 -1.63 -35.38
C ALA A 41 -5.00 -0.31 -35.73
N ARG A 42 -4.18 -0.31 -36.77
CA ARG A 42 -3.44 0.85 -37.30
C ARG A 42 -4.31 1.85 -38.05
N THR A 43 -5.41 1.40 -38.68
CA THR A 43 -6.19 2.21 -39.62
C THR A 43 -6.88 3.39 -38.96
N PHE A 44 -7.45 3.18 -37.78
CA PHE A 44 -8.19 4.22 -37.03
C PHE A 44 -7.31 5.34 -36.51
N PRO A 45 -6.17 5.09 -35.82
CA PRO A 45 -5.21 6.12 -35.40
C PRO A 45 -4.67 6.95 -36.58
N LEU A 46 -4.39 6.29 -37.71
CA LEU A 46 -3.90 6.98 -38.92
C LEU A 46 -4.94 7.91 -39.52
N LEU A 47 -6.20 7.49 -39.60
CA LEU A 47 -7.30 8.28 -40.16
C LEU A 47 -7.55 9.53 -39.29
N ILE A 48 -7.53 9.39 -37.96
CA ILE A 48 -7.66 10.52 -37.05
C ILE A 48 -6.45 11.45 -37.16
N GLY A 49 -5.22 10.93 -37.17
CA GLY A 49 -4.00 11.72 -37.31
C GLY A 49 -3.98 12.53 -38.63
N LEU A 50 -4.46 11.95 -39.74
CA LEU A 50 -4.55 12.60 -41.02
C LEU A 50 -5.61 13.73 -41.06
N ILE A 51 -6.80 13.48 -40.51
CA ILE A 51 -7.87 14.47 -40.39
C ILE A 51 -7.41 15.62 -39.46
N MET A 52 -6.80 15.32 -38.35
CA MET A 52 -6.28 16.31 -37.39
C MET A 52 -5.19 17.18 -38.00
N SER A 53 -4.25 16.58 -38.75
CA SER A 53 -3.22 17.31 -39.49
C SER A 53 -3.78 18.22 -40.57
N MET A 54 -4.83 17.78 -41.28
CA MET A 54 -5.51 18.58 -42.27
C MET A 54 -6.18 19.82 -41.67
N PHE A 55 -6.87 19.67 -40.53
CA PHE A 55 -7.45 20.81 -39.78
C PHE A 55 -6.39 21.75 -39.21
N ALA A 56 -5.29 21.23 -38.70
CA ALA A 56 -4.19 22.03 -38.18
C ALA A 56 -3.54 22.89 -39.29
N VAL A 57 -3.34 22.33 -40.49
CA VAL A 57 -2.81 23.07 -41.65
C VAL A 57 -3.79 24.16 -42.11
N VAL A 58 -5.10 23.89 -42.14
CA VAL A 58 -6.11 24.90 -42.47
C VAL A 58 -6.14 26.02 -41.46
N ASN A 59 -6.03 25.72 -40.15
CA ASN A 59 -5.99 26.71 -39.11
C ASN A 59 -4.71 27.58 -39.16
N VAL A 60 -3.55 26.99 -39.42
CA VAL A 60 -2.28 27.74 -39.57
C VAL A 60 -2.39 28.70 -40.80
N THR A 61 -2.92 28.23 -41.94
CA THR A 61 -3.09 29.04 -43.12
C THR A 61 -4.08 30.18 -42.91
N ASN A 62 -5.17 29.95 -42.17
CA ASN A 62 -6.15 30.98 -41.81
C ASN A 62 -5.56 31.99 -40.81
N ALA A 63 -4.76 31.55 -39.80
CA ALA A 63 -4.08 32.41 -38.85
C ALA A 63 -3.04 33.35 -39.52
N ILE A 64 -2.39 32.87 -40.57
CA ILE A 64 -1.41 33.67 -41.32
C ILE A 64 -2.11 34.63 -42.32
N ARG A 65 -3.30 34.26 -42.83
CA ARG A 65 -4.02 35.07 -43.83
C ARG A 65 -4.95 36.16 -43.28
N LYS A 66 -5.27 36.19 -42.01
CA LYS A 66 -6.12 37.23 -41.39
C LYS A 66 -5.28 38.50 -41.14
N PRO A 67 -5.60 39.64 -41.83
CA PRO A 67 -5.04 40.93 -41.43
C PRO A 67 -5.67 41.36 -40.11
N ALA A 68 -4.93 42.13 -39.32
CA ALA A 68 -5.23 42.50 -37.94
C ALA A 68 -6.39 43.54 -37.80
N THR A 69 -7.36 43.61 -38.73
CA THR A 69 -8.36 44.69 -38.83
C THR A 69 -9.79 44.33 -38.48
N ASP A 70 -10.18 43.06 -38.27
CA ASP A 70 -11.57 42.71 -38.00
C ASP A 70 -11.83 42.28 -36.53
N ALA A 71 -11.53 43.15 -35.59
CA ALA A 71 -11.83 42.92 -34.18
C ALA A 71 -12.72 44.05 -33.58
N MET A 72 -13.66 44.57 -34.35
CA MET A 72 -14.69 45.51 -33.88
C MET A 72 -15.97 45.33 -34.68
N GLU A 73 -16.79 44.36 -34.30
CA GLU A 73 -18.24 44.34 -34.52
C GLU A 73 -18.80 42.97 -34.15
N SER A 74 -19.26 42.89 -32.91
CA SER A 74 -20.43 42.11 -32.46
C SER A 74 -20.44 42.05 -30.91
N SER A 75 -20.78 43.18 -30.29
CA SER A 75 -21.29 43.19 -28.91
C SER A 75 -22.80 43.34 -28.96
N GLY A 76 -23.47 42.21 -29.10
CA GLY A 76 -24.90 42.13 -28.76
C GLY A 76 -24.98 41.76 -27.28
N GLU A 77 -25.44 42.71 -26.45
CA GLU A 77 -25.74 42.48 -25.05
C GLU A 77 -26.88 41.50 -24.89
N GLU A 78 -26.57 40.27 -24.44
CA GLU A 78 -27.53 39.44 -23.74
C GLU A 78 -27.22 39.52 -22.24
N THR A 79 -28.15 40.13 -21.49
CA THR A 79 -28.18 40.25 -20.05
C THR A 79 -28.14 38.88 -19.38
N GLU A 80 -26.99 38.51 -18.85
CA GLU A 80 -26.79 37.27 -18.09
C GLU A 80 -26.93 37.51 -16.58
N ALA A 81 -27.64 36.60 -15.91
CA ALA A 81 -27.71 36.50 -14.46
C ALA A 81 -26.31 36.24 -13.86
N PRO A 82 -25.99 36.76 -12.67
CA PRO A 82 -24.66 36.67 -12.07
C PRO A 82 -24.30 35.23 -11.70
N LEU A 83 -23.30 34.70 -12.37
CA LEU A 83 -22.67 33.39 -12.04
C LEU A 83 -21.71 33.57 -10.89
N THR A 84 -22.10 33.12 -9.71
CA THR A 84 -21.29 33.10 -8.49
C THR A 84 -20.39 31.84 -8.48
N GLY A 85 -19.11 32.00 -8.77
CA GLY A 85 -18.08 30.95 -8.56
C GLY A 85 -16.83 31.18 -9.40
N ARG A 86 -15.66 31.28 -8.77
CA ARG A 86 -14.33 31.40 -9.39
C ARG A 86 -14.05 30.32 -10.47
N PHE A 87 -14.60 29.11 -10.27
CA PHE A 87 -14.45 27.98 -11.20
C PHE A 87 -15.16 28.21 -12.53
N ASN A 88 -16.34 28.81 -12.53
CA ASN A 88 -17.10 29.10 -13.74
C ASN A 88 -16.44 30.19 -14.61
N ILE A 89 -15.79 31.18 -13.99
CA ILE A 89 -15.05 32.23 -14.70
C ILE A 89 -13.80 31.64 -15.36
N TRP A 90 -13.09 30.72 -14.64
CA TRP A 90 -11.95 30.03 -15.18
C TRP A 90 -12.32 29.13 -16.38
N LEU A 91 -13.44 28.42 -16.30
CA LEU A 91 -13.94 27.55 -17.38
C LEU A 91 -14.28 28.36 -18.65
N ARG A 92 -14.85 29.55 -18.53
CA ARG A 92 -15.11 30.44 -19.69
C ARG A 92 -13.82 30.90 -20.37
N THR A 93 -12.82 31.25 -19.61
CA THR A 93 -11.53 31.74 -20.15
C THR A 93 -10.72 30.64 -20.84
N TYR A 94 -10.83 29.41 -20.36
CA TYR A 94 -10.01 28.29 -20.80
C TYR A 94 -10.80 27.12 -21.40
N ARG A 95 -11.98 27.37 -21.97
CA ARG A 95 -12.86 26.34 -22.56
C ARG A 95 -12.15 25.39 -23.51
N VAL A 96 -11.35 25.93 -24.40
CA VAL A 96 -10.63 25.12 -25.39
C VAL A 96 -9.63 24.20 -24.70
N VAL A 97 -8.89 24.71 -23.72
CA VAL A 97 -7.93 23.92 -22.95
C VAL A 97 -8.65 22.84 -22.11
N ALA A 98 -9.79 23.20 -21.52
CA ALA A 98 -10.60 22.26 -20.75
C ALA A 98 -11.19 21.15 -21.64
N ALA A 99 -11.66 21.49 -22.86
CA ALA A 99 -12.16 20.51 -23.81
C ALA A 99 -11.06 19.56 -24.32
N ILE A 100 -9.85 20.07 -24.59
CA ILE A 100 -8.68 19.25 -24.94
C ILE A 100 -8.29 18.33 -23.79
N GLY A 101 -8.21 18.86 -22.56
CA GLY A 101 -7.95 18.07 -21.38
C GLY A 101 -8.98 16.95 -21.18
N LEU A 102 -10.27 17.27 -21.38
CA LEU A 102 -11.34 16.28 -21.30
C LEU A 102 -11.24 15.21 -22.42
N MET A 103 -10.79 15.56 -23.63
CA MET A 103 -10.53 14.60 -24.70
C MET A 103 -9.39 13.63 -24.36
N VAL A 104 -8.31 14.13 -23.75
CA VAL A 104 -7.21 13.27 -23.26
C VAL A 104 -7.72 12.32 -22.18
N ILE A 105 -8.50 12.84 -21.22
CA ILE A 105 -9.15 12.03 -20.19
C ILE A 105 -10.10 11.00 -20.82
N TYR A 106 -10.87 11.38 -21.81
CA TYR A 106 -11.76 10.47 -22.54
C TYR A 106 -11.00 9.34 -23.21
N TYR A 107 -9.88 9.65 -23.88
CA TYR A 107 -9.02 8.63 -24.47
C TYR A 107 -8.49 7.63 -23.43
N LEU A 108 -8.00 8.14 -22.30
CA LEU A 108 -7.56 7.28 -21.18
C LEU A 108 -8.71 6.43 -20.63
N LEU A 109 -9.89 7.01 -20.49
CA LEU A 109 -11.10 6.30 -20.06
C LEU A 109 -11.53 5.25 -21.08
N LEU A 110 -11.44 5.52 -22.40
CA LEU A 110 -11.73 4.52 -23.45
C LEU A 110 -10.87 3.26 -23.29
N VAL A 111 -9.58 3.43 -22.98
CA VAL A 111 -8.64 2.32 -22.77
C VAL A 111 -8.93 1.59 -21.46
N LEU A 112 -9.27 2.33 -20.39
CA LEU A 112 -9.45 1.79 -19.04
C LEU A 112 -10.84 1.14 -18.85
N VAL A 113 -11.90 1.87 -19.14
CA VAL A 113 -13.28 1.45 -18.81
C VAL A 113 -14.15 1.11 -20.03
N GLY A 114 -13.61 1.22 -21.25
CA GLY A 114 -14.30 0.89 -22.49
C GLY A 114 -15.26 1.97 -22.97
N PHE A 115 -15.80 1.77 -24.21
CA PHE A 115 -16.57 2.77 -24.95
C PHE A 115 -17.81 3.27 -24.20
N ILE A 116 -18.64 2.37 -23.66
CA ILE A 116 -19.94 2.75 -23.08
C ILE A 116 -19.76 3.67 -21.88
N ILE A 117 -18.95 3.26 -20.90
CA ILE A 117 -18.76 4.01 -19.63
C ILE A 117 -17.99 5.30 -19.91
N ALA A 118 -16.91 5.23 -20.69
CA ALA A 118 -16.13 6.41 -21.04
C ALA A 118 -16.98 7.47 -21.73
N THR A 119 -17.83 7.08 -22.69
CA THR A 119 -18.66 8.01 -23.45
C THR A 119 -19.83 8.55 -22.62
N LEU A 120 -20.40 7.76 -21.72
CA LEU A 120 -21.41 8.21 -20.75
C LEU A 120 -20.87 9.25 -19.76
N LEU A 121 -19.60 9.21 -19.43
CA LEU A 121 -18.94 10.22 -18.59
C LEU A 121 -18.51 11.45 -19.40
N PHE A 122 -18.01 11.23 -20.63
CA PHE A 122 -17.50 12.27 -21.49
C PHE A 122 -18.58 13.22 -22.00
N LEU A 123 -19.71 12.69 -22.53
CA LEU A 123 -20.75 13.51 -23.13
C LEU A 123 -21.36 14.54 -22.15
N PRO A 124 -21.76 14.19 -20.92
CA PRO A 124 -22.24 15.18 -19.94
C PRO A 124 -21.18 16.23 -19.59
N ALA A 125 -19.92 15.81 -19.42
CA ALA A 125 -18.83 16.72 -19.07
C ALA A 125 -18.53 17.69 -20.21
N MET A 126 -18.55 17.22 -21.48
CA MET A 126 -18.36 18.05 -22.66
C MET A 126 -19.52 19.02 -22.82
N LEU A 127 -20.79 18.56 -22.69
CA LEU A 127 -21.96 19.42 -22.75
C LEU A 127 -21.94 20.50 -21.64
N TYR A 128 -21.41 20.17 -20.47
CA TYR A 128 -21.21 21.13 -19.39
C TYR A 128 -20.16 22.21 -19.74
N ILE A 129 -19.05 21.83 -20.36
CA ILE A 129 -18.03 22.78 -20.87
C ILE A 129 -18.64 23.69 -21.96
N LEU A 130 -19.53 23.14 -22.79
CA LEU A 130 -20.25 23.88 -23.83
C LEU A 130 -21.45 24.71 -23.30
N GLU A 131 -21.58 24.84 -21.97
CA GLU A 131 -22.62 25.63 -21.28
C GLU A 131 -24.05 25.11 -21.43
N TYR A 132 -24.24 23.87 -21.85
CA TYR A 132 -25.56 23.28 -21.92
C TYR A 132 -25.97 22.73 -20.54
N ARG A 133 -26.81 23.49 -19.79
CA ARG A 133 -27.08 23.29 -18.36
C ARG A 133 -28.40 22.58 -18.00
N LYS A 134 -29.18 22.12 -18.99
CA LYS A 134 -30.44 21.42 -18.74
C LYS A 134 -30.17 19.96 -18.37
N VAL A 135 -29.97 19.66 -17.08
CA VAL A 135 -29.50 18.36 -16.56
C VAL A 135 -30.30 17.18 -17.15
N VAL A 136 -31.62 17.22 -17.14
CA VAL A 136 -32.44 16.13 -17.68
C VAL A 136 -32.18 15.88 -19.17
N LYS A 137 -32.03 16.96 -19.97
CA LYS A 137 -31.70 16.85 -21.40
C LYS A 137 -30.28 16.37 -21.64
N VAL A 138 -29.32 16.77 -20.78
CA VAL A 138 -27.93 16.30 -20.85
C VAL A 138 -27.88 14.80 -20.64
N VAL A 139 -28.52 14.28 -19.60
CA VAL A 139 -28.58 12.83 -19.33
C VAL A 139 -29.25 12.08 -20.49
N LEU A 140 -30.41 12.57 -20.96
CA LEU A 140 -31.14 11.94 -22.05
C LEU A 140 -30.33 11.89 -23.34
N VAL A 141 -29.72 13.02 -23.75
CA VAL A 141 -28.86 13.10 -24.95
C VAL A 141 -27.65 12.19 -24.81
N SER A 142 -27.04 12.10 -23.64
CA SER A 142 -25.89 11.24 -23.41
C SER A 142 -26.25 9.77 -23.51
N VAL A 143 -27.35 9.33 -22.89
CA VAL A 143 -27.79 7.93 -22.93
C VAL A 143 -28.23 7.53 -24.35
N ILE A 144 -29.06 8.35 -25.00
CA ILE A 144 -29.51 8.09 -26.35
C ILE A 144 -28.34 8.13 -27.34
N GLY A 145 -27.44 9.11 -27.20
CA GLY A 145 -26.25 9.24 -28.05
C GLY A 145 -25.32 8.03 -27.94
N VAL A 146 -25.06 7.56 -26.73
CA VAL A 146 -24.25 6.35 -26.52
C VAL A 146 -24.92 5.10 -27.10
N ALA A 147 -26.23 4.93 -26.85
CA ALA A 147 -26.98 3.80 -27.39
C ALA A 147 -26.99 3.84 -28.93
N PHE A 148 -27.21 5.00 -29.52
CA PHE A 148 -27.18 5.18 -30.96
C PHE A 148 -25.81 4.85 -31.56
N LEU A 149 -24.73 5.41 -30.98
CA LEU A 149 -23.37 5.14 -31.46
C LEU A 149 -23.01 3.65 -31.28
N TYR A 150 -23.40 3.03 -30.17
CA TYR A 150 -23.18 1.61 -29.98
C TYR A 150 -23.86 0.73 -31.00
N VAL A 151 -25.15 0.99 -31.28
CA VAL A 151 -25.92 0.25 -32.30
C VAL A 151 -25.35 0.52 -33.71
N ALA A 152 -25.08 1.79 -34.04
CA ALA A 152 -24.53 2.17 -35.32
C ALA A 152 -23.17 1.51 -35.60
N PHE A 153 -22.24 1.59 -34.67
CA PHE A 153 -20.88 1.08 -34.91
C PHE A 153 -20.78 -0.42 -34.70
N LYS A 154 -21.30 -0.96 -33.58
CA LYS A 154 -21.12 -2.37 -33.22
C LYS A 154 -22.09 -3.29 -33.97
N VAL A 155 -23.39 -2.87 -34.10
CA VAL A 155 -24.42 -3.74 -34.65
C VAL A 155 -24.54 -3.57 -36.17
N LEU A 156 -24.58 -2.34 -36.65
CA LEU A 156 -24.80 -2.08 -38.10
C LEU A 156 -23.50 -2.15 -38.90
N LEU A 157 -22.40 -1.62 -38.38
CA LEU A 157 -21.12 -1.55 -39.10
C LEU A 157 -20.15 -2.67 -38.73
N GLY A 158 -20.44 -3.50 -37.71
CA GLY A 158 -19.56 -4.59 -37.27
C GLY A 158 -18.21 -4.14 -36.71
N VAL A 159 -18.04 -2.83 -36.40
CA VAL A 159 -16.77 -2.28 -35.89
C VAL A 159 -16.60 -2.70 -34.42
N PRO A 160 -15.50 -3.37 -34.06
CA PRO A 160 -15.23 -3.70 -32.68
C PRO A 160 -14.97 -2.41 -31.90
N LEU A 161 -15.98 -1.94 -31.13
CA LEU A 161 -15.79 -0.83 -30.20
C LEU A 161 -14.85 -1.28 -29.06
N PRO A 162 -14.00 -0.37 -28.52
CA PRO A 162 -13.12 -0.69 -27.42
C PRO A 162 -13.91 -1.32 -26.27
N ALA A 163 -13.77 -2.64 -26.13
CA ALA A 163 -14.31 -3.35 -25.00
C ALA A 163 -13.41 -3.06 -23.80
N SER A 164 -14.02 -2.81 -22.65
CA SER A 164 -13.29 -2.64 -21.41
C SER A 164 -12.51 -3.93 -21.09
N ASN A 165 -11.22 -3.91 -21.37
CA ASN A 165 -10.32 -4.95 -20.88
C ASN A 165 -10.27 -4.96 -19.35
N VAL A 166 -10.62 -3.84 -18.71
CA VAL A 166 -10.68 -3.67 -17.26
C VAL A 166 -11.96 -4.31 -16.71
N VAL A 167 -13.14 -4.08 -17.31
CA VAL A 167 -14.42 -4.61 -16.77
C VAL A 167 -14.47 -6.14 -16.84
N LEU A 168 -13.99 -6.78 -17.92
CA LEU A 168 -13.92 -8.24 -17.99
C LEU A 168 -12.89 -8.84 -17.03
N LYS A 169 -11.75 -8.15 -16.81
CA LYS A 169 -10.74 -8.56 -15.83
C LYS A 169 -11.15 -8.22 -14.38
N GLU A 170 -11.90 -7.14 -14.18
CA GLU A 170 -12.46 -6.80 -12.87
C GLU A 170 -13.61 -7.74 -12.50
N MET A 171 -14.42 -8.20 -13.43
CA MET A 171 -15.39 -9.26 -13.16
C MET A 171 -14.70 -10.54 -12.65
N SER A 172 -13.55 -10.92 -13.21
CA SER A 172 -12.78 -12.04 -12.69
C SER A 172 -12.20 -11.76 -11.30
N MET A 173 -11.74 -10.53 -11.04
CA MET A 173 -11.22 -10.12 -9.73
C MET A 173 -12.31 -10.14 -8.65
N ILE A 174 -13.49 -9.62 -8.96
CA ILE A 174 -14.64 -9.65 -8.05
C ILE A 174 -15.06 -11.09 -7.78
N THR A 175 -15.07 -11.95 -8.81
CA THR A 175 -15.38 -13.38 -8.65
C THR A 175 -14.38 -14.05 -7.69
N TYR A 176 -13.06 -13.85 -7.90
CA TYR A 176 -12.04 -14.38 -6.99
C TYR A 176 -12.19 -13.83 -5.56
N LEU A 177 -12.54 -12.55 -5.39
CA LEU A 177 -12.78 -11.99 -4.07
C LEU A 177 -14.02 -12.60 -3.39
N LEU A 178 -15.11 -12.81 -4.14
CA LEU A 178 -16.29 -13.51 -3.65
C LEU A 178 -15.98 -14.97 -3.28
N ASP A 179 -15.19 -15.67 -4.08
CA ASP A 179 -14.71 -17.01 -3.77
C ASP A 179 -13.83 -17.00 -2.51
N GLY A 180 -12.98 -15.96 -2.33
CA GLY A 180 -12.23 -15.75 -1.10
C GLY A 180 -13.14 -15.59 0.13
N PHE A 181 -14.20 -14.78 0.04
CA PHE A 181 -15.22 -14.69 1.09
C PHE A 181 -15.95 -16.02 1.33
N ARG A 182 -16.33 -16.69 0.27
CA ARG A 182 -16.97 -18.01 0.37
C ARG A 182 -16.04 -18.99 1.10
N PHE A 183 -14.78 -19.10 0.70
CA PHE A 183 -13.81 -19.94 1.39
C PHE A 183 -13.67 -19.53 2.86
N LEU A 184 -13.53 -18.24 3.13
CA LEU A 184 -13.37 -17.72 4.49
C LEU A 184 -14.53 -18.18 5.41
N PHE A 185 -15.78 -18.06 4.97
CA PHE A 185 -16.96 -18.37 5.80
C PHE A 185 -17.45 -19.82 5.73
N THR A 186 -16.96 -20.61 4.77
CA THR A 186 -17.33 -22.04 4.67
C THR A 186 -16.27 -22.98 5.26
N THR A 187 -15.12 -22.45 5.68
CA THR A 187 -14.02 -23.23 6.25
C THR A 187 -13.64 -22.75 7.65
N MET A 188 -12.60 -23.33 8.23
CA MET A 188 -12.02 -22.85 9.51
C MET A 188 -11.23 -21.52 9.39
N ALA A 189 -11.25 -20.87 8.22
CA ALA A 189 -10.53 -19.62 8.03
C ALA A 189 -11.16 -18.45 8.81
N ALA A 190 -12.50 -18.34 8.88
CA ALA A 190 -13.15 -17.30 9.67
C ALA A 190 -12.95 -17.47 11.19
N PRO A 191 -13.09 -18.66 11.78
CA PRO A 191 -12.70 -18.90 13.18
C PRO A 191 -11.23 -18.60 13.46
N ALA A 192 -10.32 -19.01 12.57
CA ALA A 192 -8.89 -18.73 12.70
C ALA A 192 -8.58 -17.23 12.61
N LEU A 193 -9.23 -16.52 11.67
CA LEU A 193 -9.15 -15.05 11.56
C LEU A 193 -9.67 -14.38 12.83
N PHE A 194 -10.84 -14.78 13.32
CA PHE A 194 -11.43 -14.25 14.55
C PHE A 194 -10.50 -14.46 15.75
N GLY A 195 -10.00 -15.70 15.93
CA GLY A 195 -9.00 -16.03 16.95
C GLY A 195 -7.72 -15.20 16.80
N GLY A 196 -7.27 -15.01 15.57
CA GLY A 196 -6.13 -14.14 15.25
C GLY A 196 -6.36 -12.69 15.66
N VAL A 197 -7.54 -12.12 15.38
CA VAL A 197 -7.88 -10.74 15.78
C VAL A 197 -7.94 -10.63 17.31
N VAL A 198 -8.56 -11.58 18.01
CA VAL A 198 -8.62 -11.59 19.49
C VAL A 198 -7.22 -11.65 20.09
N LEU A 199 -6.39 -12.61 19.64
CA LEU A 199 -5.01 -12.75 20.11
C LEU A 199 -4.17 -11.52 19.78
N GLY A 200 -4.35 -10.97 18.58
CA GLY A 200 -3.71 -9.72 18.17
C GLY A 200 -4.06 -8.57 19.12
N ILE A 201 -5.34 -8.36 19.42
CA ILE A 201 -5.78 -7.32 20.34
C ILE A 201 -5.16 -7.55 21.73
N ILE A 202 -5.18 -8.79 22.25
CA ILE A 202 -4.57 -9.13 23.55
C ILE A 202 -3.09 -8.76 23.57
N ILE A 203 -2.34 -9.17 22.54
CA ILE A 203 -0.91 -8.87 22.43
C ILE A 203 -0.68 -7.36 22.32
N GLY A 204 -1.41 -6.67 21.46
CA GLY A 204 -1.28 -5.24 21.26
C GLY A 204 -1.65 -4.39 22.48
N VAL A 205 -2.62 -4.84 23.28
CA VAL A 205 -3.02 -4.16 24.53
C VAL A 205 -1.89 -4.16 25.56
N ILE A 206 -1.03 -5.18 25.58
CA ILE A 206 0.03 -5.32 26.59
C ILE A 206 1.25 -4.48 26.19
N PRO A 207 1.62 -3.45 26.98
CA PRO A 207 2.78 -2.61 26.67
C PRO A 207 4.08 -3.42 26.55
N GLY A 208 4.83 -3.20 25.47
CA GLY A 208 6.08 -3.88 25.17
C GLY A 208 5.93 -5.17 24.37
N LEU A 209 4.70 -5.63 24.07
CA LEU A 209 4.47 -6.69 23.11
C LEU A 209 4.04 -6.07 21.76
N THR A 210 4.59 -6.58 20.66
CA THR A 210 4.30 -6.04 19.33
C THR A 210 3.47 -7.02 18.48
N ALA A 211 2.70 -6.51 17.53
CA ALA A 211 2.02 -7.35 16.55
C ALA A 211 3.01 -8.28 15.83
N THR A 212 4.21 -7.76 15.51
CA THR A 212 5.31 -8.52 14.89
C THR A 212 5.71 -9.76 15.71
N MET A 213 5.84 -9.59 17.01
CA MET A 213 6.12 -10.70 17.92
C MET A 213 4.98 -11.72 17.93
N GLY A 214 3.74 -11.25 17.99
CA GLY A 214 2.56 -12.12 17.97
C GLY A 214 2.48 -12.97 16.71
N ILE A 215 2.77 -12.37 15.55
CA ILE A 215 2.83 -13.07 14.28
C ILE A 215 3.93 -14.15 14.32
N ALA A 216 5.16 -13.76 14.73
CA ALA A 216 6.31 -14.69 14.79
C ALA A 216 6.02 -15.89 15.68
N LEU A 217 5.40 -15.66 16.85
CA LEU A 217 5.08 -16.70 17.82
C LEU A 217 4.05 -17.71 17.32
N LEU A 218 3.13 -17.26 16.45
CA LEU A 218 2.01 -18.07 15.97
C LEU A 218 2.21 -18.66 14.57
N ILE A 219 3.28 -18.30 13.84
CA ILE A 219 3.63 -18.95 12.56
C ILE A 219 3.70 -20.49 12.71
N PRO A 220 4.30 -21.09 13.75
CA PRO A 220 4.34 -22.55 13.87
C PRO A 220 2.97 -23.22 13.82
N LEU A 221 1.93 -22.57 14.35
CA LEU A 221 0.57 -23.10 14.29
C LEU A 221 0.03 -23.12 12.85
N THR A 222 0.50 -22.22 11.99
CA THR A 222 0.04 -22.16 10.60
C THR A 222 0.51 -23.33 9.77
N TYR A 223 1.58 -24.02 10.18
CA TYR A 223 2.12 -25.19 9.50
C TYR A 223 1.15 -26.40 9.52
N TYR A 224 0.31 -26.49 10.56
CA TYR A 224 -0.63 -27.60 10.74
C TYR A 224 -1.99 -27.35 10.09
N VAL A 225 -2.18 -26.23 9.41
CA VAL A 225 -3.42 -25.86 8.72
C VAL A 225 -3.13 -25.49 7.26
N SER A 226 -4.18 -25.39 6.44
CA SER A 226 -3.95 -24.94 5.05
C SER A 226 -3.39 -23.52 5.01
N PRO A 227 -2.58 -23.17 4.00
CA PRO A 227 -1.97 -21.86 3.88
C PRO A 227 -2.97 -20.69 3.99
N SER A 228 -4.14 -20.82 3.38
CA SER A 228 -5.20 -19.81 3.44
C SER A 228 -5.72 -19.58 4.86
N ILE A 229 -5.88 -20.66 5.66
CA ILE A 229 -6.32 -20.57 7.06
C ILE A 229 -5.23 -19.93 7.91
N GLY A 230 -3.98 -20.38 7.75
CA GLY A 230 -2.83 -19.86 8.48
C GLY A 230 -2.62 -18.36 8.22
N LEU A 231 -2.64 -17.95 6.95
CA LEU A 231 -2.49 -16.55 6.58
C LEU A 231 -3.64 -15.69 7.09
N SER A 232 -4.88 -16.19 7.06
CA SER A 232 -6.03 -15.48 7.64
C SER A 232 -5.81 -15.20 9.13
N MET A 233 -5.30 -16.18 9.88
CA MET A 233 -4.97 -16.00 11.30
C MET A 233 -3.87 -14.94 11.50
N LEU A 234 -2.77 -15.00 10.73
CA LEU A 234 -1.67 -14.04 10.85
C LEU A 234 -2.10 -12.61 10.53
N VAL A 235 -2.92 -12.43 9.51
CA VAL A 235 -3.54 -11.14 9.15
C VAL A 235 -4.43 -10.62 10.28
N GLY A 236 -5.21 -11.51 10.89
CA GLY A 236 -6.02 -11.16 12.07
C GLY A 236 -5.17 -10.66 13.24
N ILE A 237 -4.05 -11.35 13.52
CA ILE A 237 -3.10 -10.92 14.57
C ILE A 237 -2.51 -9.55 14.24
N PHE A 238 -2.14 -9.32 12.99
CA PHE A 238 -1.58 -8.04 12.58
C PHE A 238 -2.58 -6.89 12.77
N ALA A 239 -3.76 -6.99 12.19
CA ALA A 239 -4.80 -5.96 12.31
C ALA A 239 -5.23 -5.73 13.76
N GLY A 240 -5.49 -6.83 14.49
CA GLY A 240 -5.86 -6.79 15.90
C GLY A 240 -4.76 -6.22 16.79
N GLY A 241 -3.49 -6.54 16.52
CA GLY A 241 -2.34 -6.09 17.29
C GLY A 241 -2.10 -4.59 17.18
N ILE A 242 -2.26 -4.04 15.97
CA ILE A 242 -2.14 -2.58 15.75
C ILE A 242 -3.27 -1.85 16.48
N TYR A 243 -4.52 -2.30 16.34
CA TYR A 243 -5.66 -1.73 17.07
C TYR A 243 -5.50 -1.88 18.60
N GLY A 244 -5.05 -3.05 19.08
CA GLY A 244 -4.88 -3.31 20.52
C GLY A 244 -3.98 -2.30 21.21
N GLY A 245 -2.95 -1.80 20.52
CA GLY A 245 -2.05 -0.78 21.02
C GLY A 245 -2.70 0.53 21.43
N SER A 246 -3.81 0.90 20.82
CA SER A 246 -4.57 2.11 21.18
C SER A 246 -5.27 2.00 22.51
N VAL A 247 -5.69 0.81 22.93
CA VAL A 247 -6.38 0.61 24.22
C VAL A 247 -5.45 0.96 25.38
N SER A 248 -4.20 0.48 25.37
CA SER A 248 -3.20 0.83 26.39
C SER A 248 -2.74 2.29 26.27
N ALA A 249 -2.61 2.81 25.05
CA ALA A 249 -2.30 4.23 24.80
C ALA A 249 -3.33 5.15 25.47
N ILE A 250 -4.62 4.83 25.34
CA ILE A 250 -5.74 5.59 25.89
C ILE A 250 -5.85 5.42 27.41
N LEU A 251 -5.69 4.19 27.94
CA LEU A 251 -5.95 3.91 29.35
C LEU A 251 -4.74 4.10 30.28
N LEU A 252 -3.52 3.91 29.77
CA LEU A 252 -2.28 3.89 30.57
C LEU A 252 -1.27 4.99 30.23
N LYS A 253 -1.52 5.79 29.18
CA LYS A 253 -0.52 6.72 28.63
C LYS A 253 0.73 6.00 28.08
N THR A 254 0.66 4.71 27.92
CA THR A 254 1.77 3.86 27.43
C THR A 254 1.29 3.16 26.17
N PRO A 255 1.84 3.52 24.98
CA PRO A 255 1.42 2.88 23.75
C PRO A 255 1.78 1.39 23.78
N GLY A 256 0.84 0.52 23.41
CA GLY A 256 1.08 -0.92 23.29
C GLY A 256 1.95 -1.24 22.08
N THR A 257 1.79 -0.48 21.02
CA THR A 257 2.60 -0.55 19.81
C THR A 257 3.15 0.84 19.46
N PRO A 258 4.29 0.96 18.74
CA PRO A 258 4.83 2.25 18.29
C PRO A 258 3.80 3.09 17.53
N ALA A 259 2.95 2.43 16.73
CA ALA A 259 1.89 3.07 15.97
C ALA A 259 0.86 3.81 16.84
N ALA A 260 0.60 3.32 18.03
CA ALA A 260 -0.32 3.96 18.98
C ALA A 260 0.29 5.18 19.72
N GLY A 261 1.55 5.51 19.44
CA GLY A 261 2.23 6.66 20.07
C GLY A 261 1.54 7.99 19.80
N ALA A 262 1.02 8.19 18.58
CA ALA A 262 0.26 9.40 18.23
C ALA A 262 -1.10 9.46 18.95
N THR A 263 -1.73 8.31 19.18
CA THR A 263 -3.03 8.21 19.87
C THR A 263 -2.93 8.60 21.34
N VAL A 264 -1.75 8.45 21.99
CA VAL A 264 -1.53 8.90 23.36
C VAL A 264 -1.80 10.39 23.53
N LEU A 265 -1.48 11.21 22.50
CA LEU A 265 -1.53 12.67 22.57
C LEU A 265 -2.91 13.21 22.94
N ASP A 266 -3.96 12.59 22.42
CA ASP A 266 -5.35 12.99 22.64
C ASP A 266 -6.17 11.91 23.36
N GLY A 267 -5.88 10.64 23.12
CA GLY A 267 -6.62 9.53 23.69
C GLY A 267 -6.53 9.48 25.21
N TYR A 268 -5.34 9.67 25.77
CA TYR A 268 -5.15 9.67 27.21
C TYR A 268 -5.76 10.90 27.90
N PRO A 269 -5.58 12.17 27.43
CA PRO A 269 -6.29 13.31 27.97
C PRO A 269 -7.81 13.16 27.92
N LEU A 270 -8.37 12.62 26.83
CA LEU A 270 -9.80 12.35 26.72
C LEU A 270 -10.28 11.31 27.74
N ALA A 271 -9.47 10.28 27.99
CA ALA A 271 -9.76 9.28 29.03
C ALA A 271 -9.70 9.87 30.45
N GLN A 272 -8.71 10.71 30.73
CA GLN A 272 -8.54 11.40 32.02
C GLN A 272 -9.71 12.35 32.35
N SER A 273 -10.31 12.98 31.32
CA SER A 273 -11.51 13.80 31.46
C SER A 273 -12.81 13.01 31.73
N GLY A 274 -12.69 11.68 31.99
CA GLY A 274 -13.82 10.80 32.27
C GLY A 274 -14.47 10.17 31.02
N HIS A 275 -13.94 10.41 29.83
CA HIS A 275 -14.51 9.97 28.56
C HIS A 275 -13.74 8.79 27.93
N ALA A 276 -13.18 7.89 28.76
CA ALA A 276 -12.38 6.75 28.28
C ALA A 276 -13.14 5.84 27.30
N GLY A 277 -14.43 5.57 27.56
CA GLY A 277 -15.26 4.77 26.65
C GLY A 277 -15.48 5.44 25.30
N LYS A 278 -15.60 6.78 25.28
CA LYS A 278 -15.67 7.56 24.02
C LYS A 278 -14.34 7.47 23.26
N ALA A 279 -13.19 7.64 23.92
CA ALA A 279 -11.89 7.53 23.29
C ALA A 279 -11.68 6.18 22.62
N ILE A 280 -12.03 5.08 23.32
CA ILE A 280 -11.97 3.71 22.78
C ILE A 280 -12.95 3.55 21.59
N ALA A 281 -14.17 4.07 21.68
CA ALA A 281 -15.12 3.98 20.58
C ALA A 281 -14.62 4.71 19.32
N VAL A 282 -14.06 5.93 19.48
CA VAL A 282 -13.44 6.68 18.39
C VAL A 282 -12.29 5.90 17.77
N ALA A 283 -11.37 5.39 18.60
CA ALA A 283 -10.24 4.59 18.14
C ALA A 283 -10.72 3.34 17.39
N THR A 284 -11.69 2.59 17.93
CA THR A 284 -12.25 1.38 17.30
C THR A 284 -12.84 1.66 15.93
N ILE A 285 -13.72 2.68 15.86
CA ILE A 285 -14.40 3.03 14.60
C ILE A 285 -13.40 3.53 13.57
N ALA A 286 -12.46 4.38 13.99
CA ALA A 286 -11.46 4.94 13.10
C ALA A 286 -10.49 3.88 12.58
N SER A 287 -9.99 2.98 13.45
CA SER A 287 -9.15 1.85 13.07
C SER A 287 -9.84 0.94 12.07
N ALA A 288 -11.08 0.56 12.36
CA ALA A 288 -11.84 -0.34 11.50
C ALA A 288 -12.19 0.27 10.14
N LEU A 289 -12.64 1.51 10.10
CA LEU A 289 -12.95 2.19 8.82
C LEU A 289 -11.66 2.50 8.03
N GLY A 290 -10.60 2.95 8.69
CA GLY A 290 -9.32 3.18 8.07
C GLY A 290 -8.74 1.89 7.47
N GLY A 291 -8.75 0.81 8.26
CA GLY A 291 -8.33 -0.51 7.80
C GLY A 291 -9.20 -1.06 6.68
N LEU A 292 -10.53 -0.87 6.73
CA LEU A 292 -11.44 -1.29 5.67
C LEU A 292 -11.14 -0.58 4.33
N ILE A 293 -10.94 0.75 4.38
CA ILE A 293 -10.56 1.52 3.18
C ILE A 293 -9.22 1.04 2.65
N GLY A 294 -8.22 0.83 3.52
CA GLY A 294 -6.92 0.27 3.14
C GLY A 294 -7.02 -1.12 2.51
N ALA A 295 -7.87 -2.00 3.07
CA ALA A 295 -8.10 -3.35 2.55
C ALA A 295 -8.76 -3.34 1.16
N LEU A 296 -9.70 -2.43 0.92
CA LEU A 296 -10.30 -2.23 -0.40
C LEU A 296 -9.26 -1.73 -1.41
N ILE A 297 -8.42 -0.76 -1.01
CA ILE A 297 -7.33 -0.27 -1.86
C ILE A 297 -6.33 -1.39 -2.16
N LEU A 298 -5.92 -2.17 -1.16
CA LEU A 298 -5.05 -3.34 -1.33
C LEU A 298 -5.65 -4.31 -2.35
N SER A 299 -6.92 -4.69 -2.17
CA SER A 299 -7.61 -5.69 -3.01
C SER A 299 -7.70 -5.25 -4.48
N PHE A 300 -7.83 -3.94 -4.72
CA PHE A 300 -7.89 -3.39 -6.06
C PHE A 300 -6.49 -3.13 -6.66
N LEU A 301 -5.58 -2.53 -5.90
CA LEU A 301 -4.31 -2.03 -6.41
C LEU A 301 -3.24 -3.14 -6.55
N ALA A 302 -3.20 -4.09 -5.60
CA ALA A 302 -2.16 -5.12 -5.62
C ALA A 302 -2.20 -5.99 -6.89
N PRO A 303 -3.35 -6.46 -7.40
CA PRO A 303 -3.38 -7.22 -8.64
C PRO A 303 -2.89 -6.42 -9.86
N GLN A 304 -3.09 -5.09 -9.89
CA GLN A 304 -2.62 -4.25 -10.99
C GLN A 304 -1.09 -4.08 -10.96
N ILE A 305 -0.52 -3.88 -9.77
CA ILE A 305 0.93 -3.82 -9.60
C ILE A 305 1.57 -5.17 -9.95
N ALA A 306 0.97 -6.28 -9.52
CA ALA A 306 1.46 -7.63 -9.83
C ALA A 306 1.54 -7.88 -11.34
N LYS A 307 0.57 -7.42 -12.14
CA LYS A 307 0.60 -7.54 -13.62
C LYS A 307 1.82 -6.84 -14.22
N ILE A 308 2.26 -5.73 -13.64
CA ILE A 308 3.48 -5.03 -14.08
C ILE A 308 4.71 -5.80 -13.61
N ALA A 309 4.70 -6.26 -12.36
CA ALA A 309 5.82 -6.95 -11.74
C ALA A 309 6.13 -8.33 -12.36
N VAL A 310 5.16 -9.00 -12.99
CA VAL A 310 5.39 -10.23 -13.78
C VAL A 310 6.39 -10.02 -14.93
N ARG A 311 6.56 -8.78 -15.40
CA ARG A 311 7.53 -8.45 -16.46
C ARG A 311 8.97 -8.32 -15.95
N PHE A 312 9.18 -8.42 -14.65
CA PHE A 312 10.51 -8.33 -14.06
C PHE A 312 11.31 -9.60 -14.35
N GLY A 313 12.54 -9.43 -14.79
CA GLY A 313 13.50 -10.51 -14.94
C GLY A 313 14.47 -10.59 -13.76
N PRO A 314 15.46 -11.51 -13.81
CA PRO A 314 16.44 -11.67 -12.74
C PRO A 314 17.16 -10.35 -12.37
N THR A 315 17.48 -9.53 -13.36
CA THR A 315 18.14 -8.22 -13.18
C THR A 315 17.33 -7.26 -12.31
N GLU A 316 16.01 -7.20 -12.57
CA GLU A 316 15.10 -6.36 -11.80
C GLU A 316 14.91 -6.89 -10.37
N TYR A 317 14.87 -8.22 -10.19
CA TYR A 317 14.78 -8.82 -8.85
C TYR A 317 16.02 -8.57 -8.00
N VAL A 318 17.24 -8.52 -8.59
CA VAL A 318 18.44 -8.09 -7.88
C VAL A 318 18.28 -6.66 -7.37
N LEU A 319 17.92 -5.74 -8.28
CA LEU A 319 17.77 -4.33 -7.92
C LEU A 319 16.64 -4.11 -6.92
N LEU A 320 15.57 -4.88 -7.03
CA LEU A 320 14.44 -4.87 -6.10
C LEU A 320 14.89 -5.31 -4.70
N GLY A 321 15.69 -6.38 -4.60
CA GLY A 321 16.27 -6.83 -3.34
C GLY A 321 17.23 -5.80 -2.74
N VAL A 322 18.09 -5.20 -3.57
CA VAL A 322 18.98 -4.09 -3.14
C VAL A 322 18.16 -2.88 -2.69
N TYR A 323 17.09 -2.54 -3.37
CA TYR A 323 16.15 -1.49 -2.96
C TYR A 323 15.53 -1.81 -1.60
N GLY A 324 15.03 -3.04 -1.40
CA GLY A 324 14.53 -3.51 -0.10
C GLY A 324 15.57 -3.38 1.02
N LEU A 325 16.83 -3.74 0.74
CA LEU A 325 17.93 -3.56 1.68
C LEU A 325 18.28 -2.08 1.94
N THR A 326 18.17 -1.19 0.94
CA THR A 326 18.40 0.25 1.15
C THR A 326 17.29 0.91 1.98
N MET A 327 16.04 0.41 1.88
CA MET A 327 14.93 0.86 2.72
C MET A 327 15.11 0.53 4.20
N ILE A 328 15.89 -0.49 4.52
CA ILE A 328 16.35 -0.78 5.89
C ILE A 328 16.93 0.47 6.57
N SER A 329 17.65 1.25 5.81
CA SER A 329 18.29 2.48 6.29
C SER A 329 17.28 3.54 6.72
N TYR A 330 16.11 3.53 6.13
CA TYR A 330 15.01 4.44 6.45
C TYR A 330 14.28 4.01 7.73
N VAL A 331 14.05 2.70 7.89
CA VAL A 331 13.41 2.10 9.07
C VAL A 331 14.25 2.25 10.33
N SER A 332 15.57 2.32 10.17
CA SER A 332 16.51 2.36 11.30
C SER A 332 16.52 3.68 12.07
N GLY A 333 15.87 4.74 11.59
CA GLY A 333 15.58 6.04 12.27
C GLY A 333 16.75 6.79 12.89
N LYS A 334 17.70 6.11 13.52
CA LYS A 334 18.79 6.71 14.31
C LYS A 334 20.16 6.70 13.61
N SER A 335 20.47 5.71 12.75
CA SER A 335 21.79 5.61 12.09
C SER A 335 21.76 4.65 10.91
N LEU A 336 21.97 5.20 9.71
CA LEU A 336 22.13 4.47 8.44
C LEU A 336 23.15 3.33 8.56
N ILE A 337 24.32 3.63 9.14
CA ILE A 337 25.43 2.69 9.21
C ILE A 337 25.09 1.48 10.11
N ARG A 338 24.39 1.71 11.23
CA ARG A 338 23.96 0.62 12.11
C ARG A 338 22.91 -0.28 11.43
N GLY A 339 22.00 0.31 10.66
CA GLY A 339 21.01 -0.44 9.88
C GLY A 339 21.65 -1.29 8.79
N LEU A 340 22.57 -0.72 8.02
CA LEU A 340 23.30 -1.47 6.99
C LEU A 340 24.16 -2.59 7.58
N PHE A 341 24.83 -2.32 8.69
CA PHE A 341 25.59 -3.35 9.42
C PHE A 341 24.69 -4.51 9.87
N ALA A 342 23.53 -4.21 10.44
CA ALA A 342 22.56 -5.23 10.84
C ALA A 342 22.05 -6.02 9.62
N GLY A 343 21.78 -5.36 8.50
CA GLY A 343 21.41 -6.01 7.23
C GLY A 343 22.51 -6.92 6.69
N CYS A 344 23.79 -6.50 6.77
CA CYS A 344 24.93 -7.33 6.38
C CYS A 344 25.05 -8.60 7.24
N ILE A 345 24.75 -8.51 8.55
CA ILE A 345 24.71 -9.72 9.40
C ILE A 345 23.62 -10.68 8.90
N GLY A 346 22.43 -10.18 8.56
CA GLY A 346 21.38 -11.00 8.00
C GLY A 346 21.77 -11.65 6.66
N LEU A 347 22.41 -10.89 5.77
CA LEU A 347 22.95 -11.40 4.52
C LEU A 347 24.01 -12.49 4.78
N LEU A 348 24.90 -12.29 5.76
CA LEU A 348 25.90 -13.30 6.13
C LEU A 348 25.22 -14.57 6.65
N ILE A 349 24.23 -14.48 7.51
CA ILE A 349 23.46 -15.62 8.00
C ILE A 349 22.83 -16.39 6.83
N SER A 350 22.32 -15.71 5.81
CA SER A 350 21.70 -16.33 4.64
C SER A 350 22.69 -17.08 3.73
N THR A 351 24.00 -16.86 3.88
CA THR A 351 25.01 -17.55 3.08
C THR A 351 25.39 -18.92 3.62
N PHE A 352 24.92 -19.31 4.78
CA PHE A 352 25.14 -20.66 5.31
C PHE A 352 24.31 -21.68 4.55
N GLY A 353 24.89 -22.83 4.25
CA GLY A 353 24.24 -23.93 3.55
C GLY A 353 24.75 -24.15 2.14
N ILE A 354 23.89 -24.67 1.26
CA ILE A 354 24.23 -24.96 -0.13
C ILE A 354 24.05 -23.72 -0.99
N ASP A 355 25.09 -23.36 -1.76
CA ASP A 355 25.03 -22.29 -2.76
C ASP A 355 23.96 -22.62 -3.82
N PRO A 356 22.98 -21.71 -4.05
CA PRO A 356 21.87 -21.99 -4.97
C PRO A 356 22.27 -22.06 -6.46
N ILE A 357 23.51 -21.66 -6.80
CA ILE A 357 24.01 -21.62 -8.19
C ILE A 357 24.98 -22.76 -8.45
N THR A 358 25.99 -22.89 -7.59
CA THR A 358 27.08 -23.86 -7.76
C THR A 358 26.84 -25.19 -7.04
N SER A 359 25.82 -25.24 -6.16
CA SER A 359 25.52 -26.37 -5.28
C SER A 359 26.65 -26.76 -4.33
N VAL A 360 27.61 -25.86 -4.09
CA VAL A 360 28.74 -26.09 -3.18
C VAL A 360 28.32 -25.79 -1.74
N PRO A 361 28.58 -26.69 -0.77
CA PRO A 361 28.32 -26.43 0.65
C PRO A 361 29.22 -25.31 1.17
N ARG A 362 28.61 -24.31 1.84
CA ARG A 362 29.30 -23.17 2.47
C ARG A 362 29.07 -23.15 3.96
N PHE A 363 30.13 -22.96 4.74
CA PHE A 363 30.10 -22.82 6.19
C PHE A 363 29.36 -23.97 6.92
N SER A 364 29.37 -25.19 6.33
CA SER A 364 28.72 -26.39 6.93
C SER A 364 29.52 -26.97 8.09
N PHE A 365 30.82 -26.69 8.18
CA PHE A 365 31.74 -27.21 9.19
C PHE A 365 31.60 -28.74 9.41
N GLY A 366 31.23 -29.48 8.36
CA GLY A 366 31.02 -30.90 8.40
C GLY A 366 29.75 -31.37 9.12
N THR A 367 28.84 -30.48 9.49
CA THR A 367 27.59 -30.83 10.16
C THR A 367 26.41 -30.85 9.19
N LEU A 368 25.57 -31.87 9.28
CA LEU A 368 24.36 -32.00 8.43
C LEU A 368 23.36 -30.87 8.70
N ASN A 369 23.26 -30.39 9.95
CA ASN A 369 22.34 -29.34 10.32
C ASN A 369 22.66 -28.01 9.65
N LEU A 370 23.94 -27.69 9.40
CA LEU A 370 24.36 -26.47 8.71
C LEU A 370 24.42 -26.65 7.18
N LEU A 371 24.34 -27.88 6.67
CA LEU A 371 24.31 -28.12 5.24
C LEU A 371 23.04 -27.56 4.57
N THR A 372 21.90 -27.61 5.26
CA THR A 372 20.63 -27.03 4.80
C THR A 372 20.52 -25.52 5.12
N GLY A 373 21.51 -24.96 5.81
CA GLY A 373 21.47 -23.58 6.29
C GLY A 373 20.61 -23.42 7.56
N PHE A 374 20.48 -22.18 7.98
CA PHE A 374 19.59 -21.81 9.09
C PHE A 374 18.16 -21.70 8.61
N GLU A 375 17.24 -22.36 9.32
CA GLU A 375 15.82 -22.18 9.05
C GLU A 375 15.34 -20.79 9.44
N LEU A 376 14.49 -20.23 8.61
CA LEU A 376 14.00 -18.86 8.77
C LEU A 376 13.15 -18.70 10.04
N LEU A 377 12.29 -19.69 10.35
CA LEU A 377 11.34 -19.60 11.46
C LEU A 377 12.01 -19.52 12.85
N PRO A 378 13.01 -20.35 13.21
CA PRO A 378 13.76 -20.19 14.45
C PRO A 378 14.41 -18.80 14.59
N ILE A 379 14.93 -18.24 13.49
CA ILE A 379 15.50 -16.89 13.47
C ILE A 379 14.41 -15.85 13.76
N LEU A 380 13.23 -15.96 13.13
CA LEU A 380 12.10 -15.04 13.34
C LEU A 380 11.62 -15.05 14.78
N ILE A 381 11.37 -16.26 15.32
CA ILE A 381 10.93 -16.42 16.73
C ILE A 381 12.00 -15.87 17.67
N GLY A 382 13.28 -16.17 17.39
CA GLY A 382 14.41 -15.69 18.19
C GLY A 382 14.45 -14.16 18.22
N ILE A 383 14.55 -13.56 17.05
CA ILE A 383 14.75 -12.10 16.91
C ILE A 383 13.55 -11.30 17.47
N PHE A 384 12.33 -11.75 17.30
CA PHE A 384 11.15 -10.95 17.71
C PHE A 384 10.50 -11.42 19.01
N ALA A 385 10.34 -12.73 19.23
CA ALA A 385 9.66 -13.20 20.42
C ALA A 385 10.63 -13.42 21.60
N MET A 386 11.69 -14.20 21.39
CA MET A 386 12.65 -14.52 22.44
C MET A 386 13.43 -13.29 22.93
N SER A 387 13.83 -12.39 22.03
CA SER A 387 14.52 -11.15 22.41
C SER A 387 13.65 -10.27 23.31
N GLN A 388 12.37 -10.13 23.00
CA GLN A 388 11.42 -9.37 23.83
C GLN A 388 11.11 -10.08 25.15
N ALA A 389 11.09 -11.41 25.18
CA ALA A 389 10.97 -12.16 26.42
C ALA A 389 12.17 -11.91 27.35
N ILE A 390 13.39 -11.92 26.81
CA ILE A 390 14.62 -11.60 27.59
C ILE A 390 14.56 -10.15 28.10
N GLU A 391 14.13 -9.21 27.27
CA GLU A 391 13.96 -7.81 27.69
C GLU A 391 12.88 -7.67 28.78
N GLY A 392 11.79 -8.44 28.68
CA GLY A 392 10.72 -8.51 29.65
C GLY A 392 11.17 -9.02 31.05
N VAL A 393 12.12 -9.95 31.06
CA VAL A 393 12.77 -10.39 32.33
C VAL A 393 13.55 -9.25 33.00
N ARG A 394 14.27 -8.46 32.18
CA ARG A 394 15.05 -7.31 32.69
C ARG A 394 14.14 -6.20 33.23
N ASP A 395 13.02 -5.93 32.54
CA ASP A 395 12.07 -4.88 32.90
C ASP A 395 10.83 -5.49 33.59
N SER A 396 11.06 -6.13 34.72
CA SER A 396 10.00 -6.79 35.51
C SER A 396 9.15 -5.83 36.36
N ARG A 397 9.21 -4.52 36.10
CA ARG A 397 8.38 -3.55 36.81
C ARG A 397 6.89 -3.81 36.48
N GLU A 398 6.12 -4.06 37.53
CA GLU A 398 4.69 -4.18 37.44
C GLU A 398 4.11 -2.84 36.97
N VAL A 399 3.38 -2.84 35.87
CA VAL A 399 2.60 -1.69 35.42
C VAL A 399 1.37 -1.63 36.34
N ALA A 400 1.22 -0.54 37.09
CA ALA A 400 0.06 -0.34 37.93
C ALA A 400 -1.25 -0.47 37.08
N PRO A 401 -2.26 -1.17 37.57
CA PRO A 401 -3.51 -1.33 36.87
C PRO A 401 -4.14 0.03 36.55
N PRO A 402 -4.87 0.16 35.43
CA PRO A 402 -5.47 1.43 35.03
C PRO A 402 -6.45 1.91 36.09
N GLN A 403 -6.20 3.14 36.60
CA GLN A 403 -7.12 3.80 37.55
C GLN A 403 -8.35 4.40 36.86
N VAL A 404 -8.40 4.38 35.53
CA VAL A 404 -9.46 5.00 34.74
C VAL A 404 -10.64 4.06 34.63
N LYS A 405 -11.78 4.44 35.19
CA LYS A 405 -13.05 3.72 35.03
C LYS A 405 -13.56 3.85 33.59
N LEU A 406 -13.84 2.72 32.95
CA LEU A 406 -14.38 2.71 31.60
C LEU A 406 -15.83 3.25 31.63
N SER A 407 -16.05 4.41 31.01
CA SER A 407 -17.37 4.97 30.76
C SER A 407 -18.10 4.18 29.66
N ARG A 408 -19.35 4.56 29.33
CA ARG A 408 -20.10 3.92 28.22
C ARG A 408 -19.29 4.06 26.92
N VAL A 409 -19.07 2.92 26.23
CA VAL A 409 -18.36 2.86 24.95
C VAL A 409 -19.34 3.26 23.83
N GLY A 410 -19.07 4.37 23.16
CA GLY A 410 -19.90 4.85 22.05
C GLY A 410 -19.67 6.33 21.74
N ILE A 411 -20.09 6.74 20.55
CA ILE A 411 -20.09 8.13 20.08
C ILE A 411 -21.47 8.47 19.49
N SER A 412 -21.77 9.77 19.45
CA SER A 412 -22.98 10.27 18.79
C SER A 412 -22.78 10.33 17.27
N MET A 413 -23.89 10.31 16.51
CA MET A 413 -23.83 10.48 15.05
C MET A 413 -23.17 11.80 14.63
N LYS A 414 -23.36 12.87 15.39
CA LYS A 414 -22.74 14.17 15.14
C LYS A 414 -21.21 14.11 15.27
N GLU A 415 -20.74 13.42 16.32
CA GLU A 415 -19.29 13.19 16.52
C GLU A 415 -18.71 12.28 15.42
N PHE A 416 -19.45 11.24 15.04
CA PHE A 416 -19.04 10.38 13.91
C PHE A 416 -18.89 11.16 12.61
N LEU A 417 -19.86 11.99 12.24
CA LEU A 417 -19.79 12.81 11.04
C LEU A 417 -18.65 13.86 11.10
N ARG A 418 -18.28 14.31 12.30
CA ARG A 418 -17.15 15.22 12.51
C ARG A 418 -15.81 14.51 12.21
N ILE A 419 -15.62 13.27 12.65
CA ILE A 419 -14.35 12.54 12.48
C ILE A 419 -14.23 11.86 11.11
N LEU A 420 -15.33 11.58 10.41
CA LEU A 420 -15.34 10.81 9.16
C LEU A 420 -14.43 11.38 8.05
N PRO A 421 -14.38 12.69 7.78
CA PRO A 421 -13.47 13.26 6.77
C PRO A 421 -11.99 13.02 7.12
N HIS A 422 -11.64 13.10 8.42
CA HIS A 422 -10.29 12.82 8.91
C HIS A 422 -9.94 11.35 8.79
N ILE A 423 -10.89 10.43 9.07
CA ILE A 423 -10.72 8.98 8.87
C ILE A 423 -10.40 8.67 7.41
N VAL A 424 -11.25 9.16 6.48
CA VAL A 424 -11.06 8.90 5.04
C VAL A 424 -9.70 9.42 4.55
N LYS A 425 -9.36 10.67 4.89
CA LYS A 425 -8.09 11.28 4.51
C LYS A 425 -6.89 10.51 5.08
N SER A 426 -6.96 10.15 6.35
CA SER A 426 -5.92 9.38 7.04
C SER A 426 -5.78 7.97 6.48
N ALA A 427 -6.88 7.34 6.05
CA ALA A 427 -6.85 6.04 5.40
C ALA A 427 -6.04 6.07 4.08
N PHE A 428 -6.22 7.09 3.25
CA PHE A 428 -5.40 7.27 2.06
C PHE A 428 -3.93 7.53 2.41
N ILE A 429 -3.66 8.41 3.38
CA ILE A 429 -2.29 8.69 3.85
C ILE A 429 -1.65 7.39 4.35
N GLY A 430 -2.34 6.65 5.22
CA GLY A 430 -1.83 5.41 5.79
C GLY A 430 -1.55 4.34 4.75
N THR A 431 -2.48 4.11 3.83
CA THR A 431 -2.29 3.13 2.76
C THR A 431 -1.12 3.50 1.86
N PHE A 432 -0.98 4.77 1.48
CA PHE A 432 0.13 5.24 0.66
C PHE A 432 1.47 5.11 1.40
N VAL A 433 1.53 5.51 2.67
CA VAL A 433 2.73 5.35 3.51
C VAL A 433 3.09 3.87 3.61
N GLY A 434 2.13 2.99 3.92
CA GLY A 434 2.38 1.55 4.00
C GLY A 434 2.89 0.93 2.70
N ALA A 435 2.43 1.41 1.54
CA ALA A 435 2.89 0.94 0.24
C ALA A 435 4.35 1.32 -0.06
N VAL A 436 4.92 2.26 0.68
CA VAL A 436 6.35 2.60 0.61
C VAL A 436 7.11 1.71 1.59
N PRO A 437 7.95 0.76 1.12
CA PRO A 437 8.67 -0.14 2.00
C PRO A 437 9.46 0.59 3.08
N GLY A 438 9.39 0.10 4.31
CA GLY A 438 10.18 0.60 5.42
C GLY A 438 9.63 1.84 6.15
N THR A 439 8.47 2.38 5.78
CA THR A 439 7.91 3.55 6.47
C THR A 439 7.19 3.19 7.78
N GLY A 440 6.41 2.12 7.79
CA GLY A 440 5.77 1.61 9.00
C GLY A 440 4.48 2.33 9.44
N THR A 441 3.75 1.66 10.30
CA THR A 441 2.47 2.12 10.85
C THR A 441 2.60 3.31 11.78
N ASP A 442 3.74 3.47 12.44
CA ASP A 442 4.06 4.60 13.33
C ASP A 442 4.17 5.92 12.55
N ILE A 443 4.91 5.94 11.44
CA ILE A 443 5.02 7.12 10.57
C ILE A 443 3.64 7.50 10.03
N ALA A 444 2.85 6.53 9.58
CA ALA A 444 1.50 6.75 9.10
C ALA A 444 0.60 7.42 10.16
N ALA A 445 0.69 6.97 11.42
CA ALA A 445 -0.06 7.53 12.53
C ALA A 445 0.28 9.00 12.79
N PHE A 446 1.58 9.33 12.91
CA PHE A 446 2.01 10.70 13.17
C PHE A 446 1.72 11.65 11.99
N LEU A 447 1.90 11.20 10.74
CA LEU A 447 1.54 12.00 9.56
C LEU A 447 0.03 12.27 9.52
N SER A 448 -0.79 11.26 9.80
CA SER A 448 -2.26 11.40 9.86
C SER A 448 -2.69 12.37 10.96
N TYR A 449 -2.08 12.29 12.15
CA TYR A 449 -2.32 13.21 13.24
C TYR A 449 -1.98 14.66 12.87
N GLY A 450 -0.77 14.88 12.31
CA GLY A 450 -0.30 16.21 11.89
C GLY A 450 -1.20 16.82 10.81
N GLU A 451 -1.62 16.02 9.83
CA GLU A 451 -2.50 16.46 8.77
C GLU A 451 -3.92 16.75 9.28
N ALA A 452 -4.44 15.94 10.21
CA ALA A 452 -5.73 16.19 10.84
C ALA A 452 -5.69 17.52 11.63
N LYS A 453 -4.66 17.75 12.45
CA LYS A 453 -4.47 19.00 13.18
C LYS A 453 -4.41 20.21 12.24
N ARG A 454 -3.70 20.10 11.11
CA ARG A 454 -3.57 21.17 10.10
C ARG A 454 -4.90 21.50 9.43
N SER A 455 -5.74 20.50 9.18
CA SER A 455 -6.99 20.64 8.42
C SER A 455 -8.25 20.71 9.29
N SER A 456 -8.12 20.55 10.61
CA SER A 456 -9.22 20.68 11.56
C SER A 456 -9.75 22.12 11.66
N LYS A 457 -11.02 22.23 11.96
CA LYS A 457 -11.66 23.52 12.35
C LYS A 457 -11.36 23.90 13.80
N HIS A 458 -10.85 22.96 14.60
CA HIS A 458 -10.57 23.09 16.03
C HIS A 458 -9.15 22.60 16.37
N PRO A 459 -8.09 23.19 15.76
CA PRO A 459 -6.71 22.74 15.97
C PRO A 459 -6.23 22.93 17.41
N GLU A 460 -6.88 23.81 18.20
CA GLU A 460 -6.63 24.08 19.62
C GLU A 460 -7.03 22.92 20.55
N GLU A 461 -7.95 22.05 20.11
CA GLU A 461 -8.34 20.87 20.89
C GLU A 461 -7.25 19.77 20.86
N PHE A 462 -6.36 19.79 19.86
CA PHE A 462 -5.32 18.75 19.70
C PHE A 462 -4.27 18.85 20.81
N GLY A 463 -4.02 17.71 21.44
CA GLY A 463 -3.19 17.58 22.64
C GLY A 463 -3.99 17.68 23.94
N ASN A 464 -5.29 18.02 23.89
CA ASN A 464 -6.17 18.22 25.05
C ASN A 464 -7.39 17.28 25.06
N GLY A 465 -7.39 16.23 24.24
CA GLY A 465 -8.47 15.24 24.17
C GLY A 465 -9.37 15.39 22.94
N SER A 466 -8.81 15.84 21.79
CA SER A 466 -9.53 15.93 20.53
C SER A 466 -9.95 14.55 20.02
N ILE A 467 -11.24 14.39 19.66
CA ILE A 467 -11.73 13.16 19.01
C ILE A 467 -11.14 13.00 17.60
N GLU A 468 -10.84 14.08 16.89
CA GLU A 468 -10.17 14.07 15.60
C GLU A 468 -8.70 13.63 15.76
N GLY A 469 -8.06 14.09 16.86
CA GLY A 469 -6.69 13.72 17.22
C GLY A 469 -6.53 12.27 17.65
N VAL A 470 -7.63 11.59 18.03
CA VAL A 470 -7.66 10.12 18.23
C VAL A 470 -7.97 9.41 16.91
N ALA A 471 -8.97 9.90 16.16
CA ALA A 471 -9.47 9.20 14.96
C ALA A 471 -8.45 9.14 13.83
N ALA A 472 -7.73 10.24 13.58
CA ALA A 472 -6.83 10.32 12.43
C ALA A 472 -5.63 9.35 12.52
N PRO A 473 -4.85 9.29 13.61
CA PRO A 473 -3.74 8.34 13.71
C PRO A 473 -4.22 6.89 13.70
N GLU A 474 -5.39 6.60 14.29
CA GLU A 474 -5.94 5.24 14.31
C GLU A 474 -6.41 4.78 12.92
N ALA A 475 -7.03 5.65 12.14
CA ALA A 475 -7.38 5.34 10.76
C ALA A 475 -6.12 5.18 9.90
N GLY A 476 -5.11 6.03 10.09
CA GLY A 476 -3.86 5.98 9.31
C GLY A 476 -3.04 4.74 9.59
N ASN A 477 -2.86 4.35 10.86
CA ASN A 477 -2.07 3.19 11.22
C ASN A 477 -2.71 1.86 10.75
N ASN A 478 -4.02 1.72 10.90
CA ASN A 478 -4.73 0.51 10.44
C ASN A 478 -4.87 0.43 8.91
N ALA A 479 -4.98 1.55 8.22
CA ALA A 479 -4.89 1.59 6.77
C ALA A 479 -3.48 1.21 6.27
N CYS A 480 -2.43 1.62 6.99
CA CYS A 480 -1.05 1.29 6.70
C CYS A 480 -0.77 -0.23 6.77
N VAL A 481 -1.44 -0.97 7.68
CA VAL A 481 -1.39 -2.44 7.74
C VAL A 481 -1.64 -3.04 6.35
N ASN A 482 -2.69 -2.62 5.69
CA ASN A 482 -3.05 -3.09 4.35
C ASN A 482 -2.12 -2.51 3.27
N GLY A 483 -1.72 -1.24 3.42
CA GLY A 483 -0.74 -0.61 2.55
C GLY A 483 0.58 -1.38 2.50
N ALA A 484 1.09 -1.81 3.67
CA ALA A 484 2.34 -2.57 3.79
C ALA A 484 2.28 -3.98 3.17
N MET A 485 1.09 -4.55 2.99
CA MET A 485 0.89 -5.81 2.30
C MET A 485 0.98 -5.66 0.77
N ILE A 486 0.79 -4.46 0.21
CA ILE A 486 0.87 -4.23 -1.25
C ILE A 486 2.25 -4.65 -1.78
N PRO A 487 3.37 -4.04 -1.37
CA PRO A 487 4.69 -4.44 -1.86
C PRO A 487 5.05 -5.88 -1.46
N MET A 488 4.58 -6.36 -0.30
CA MET A 488 4.84 -7.72 0.17
C MET A 488 4.27 -8.76 -0.81
N PHE A 489 3.02 -8.65 -1.21
CA PHE A 489 2.41 -9.62 -2.12
C PHE A 489 2.82 -9.40 -3.57
N THR A 490 3.03 -8.15 -4.01
CA THR A 490 3.27 -7.85 -5.42
C THR A 490 4.75 -7.93 -5.82
N LEU A 491 5.65 -7.60 -4.92
CA LEU A 491 7.09 -7.49 -5.18
C LEU A 491 7.93 -8.45 -4.33
N GLY A 492 7.33 -9.08 -3.29
CA GLY A 492 8.07 -9.89 -2.32
C GLY A 492 8.95 -9.06 -1.37
N ILE A 493 8.65 -7.76 -1.21
CA ILE A 493 9.36 -6.86 -0.31
C ILE A 493 8.43 -6.43 0.82
N PRO A 494 8.79 -6.62 2.09
CA PRO A 494 7.93 -6.21 3.18
C PRO A 494 7.84 -4.67 3.30
N GLY A 495 6.63 -4.17 3.60
CA GLY A 495 6.39 -2.76 3.88
C GLY A 495 6.91 -2.33 5.25
N GLU A 496 6.85 -3.25 6.25
CA GLU A 496 7.33 -3.03 7.62
C GLU A 496 7.71 -4.36 8.31
N ALA A 497 8.13 -4.30 9.58
CA ALA A 497 8.60 -5.47 10.32
C ALA A 497 7.55 -6.60 10.43
N ALA A 498 6.27 -6.27 10.65
CA ALA A 498 5.20 -7.28 10.74
C ALA A 498 4.98 -7.99 9.40
N THR A 499 4.97 -7.25 8.29
CA THR A 499 4.87 -7.86 6.96
C THR A 499 6.13 -8.65 6.58
N ALA A 500 7.31 -8.32 7.12
CA ALA A 500 8.51 -9.14 6.96
C ALA A 500 8.35 -10.51 7.61
N VAL A 501 7.74 -10.56 8.80
CA VAL A 501 7.46 -11.82 9.48
C VAL A 501 6.38 -12.62 8.75
N ILE A 502 5.30 -11.98 8.26
CA ILE A 502 4.27 -12.64 7.42
C ILE A 502 4.88 -13.20 6.14
N LEU A 503 5.80 -12.45 5.50
CA LEU A 503 6.52 -12.91 4.32
C LEU A 503 7.35 -14.16 4.62
N GLY A 504 8.01 -14.19 5.77
CA GLY A 504 8.66 -15.42 6.27
C GLY A 504 7.66 -16.55 6.47
N GLY A 505 6.49 -16.29 7.02
CA GLY A 505 5.39 -17.25 7.14
C GLY A 505 4.92 -17.80 5.79
N LEU A 506 4.81 -16.97 4.75
CA LEU A 506 4.53 -17.40 3.38
C LEU A 506 5.57 -18.40 2.89
N MET A 507 6.86 -18.08 3.08
CA MET A 507 7.96 -18.95 2.64
C MET A 507 7.96 -20.30 3.39
N VAL A 508 7.70 -20.30 4.68
CA VAL A 508 7.54 -21.51 5.51
C VAL A 508 6.37 -22.38 5.02
N LEU A 509 5.29 -21.76 4.55
CA LEU A 509 4.15 -22.47 3.94
C LEU A 509 4.40 -22.92 2.48
N GLY A 510 5.62 -22.76 1.97
CA GLY A 510 6.00 -23.15 0.61
C GLY A 510 5.48 -22.18 -0.47
N LEU A 511 5.06 -21.00 -0.09
CA LEU A 511 4.56 -19.98 -1.02
C LEU A 511 5.68 -19.00 -1.34
N GLN A 512 5.91 -18.75 -2.63
CA GLN A 512 6.86 -17.72 -3.06
C GLN A 512 6.15 -16.38 -3.12
N PRO A 513 6.52 -15.41 -2.25
CA PRO A 513 5.94 -14.06 -2.32
C PRO A 513 6.37 -13.35 -3.61
N GLY A 514 5.48 -12.56 -4.15
CA GLY A 514 5.72 -11.83 -5.39
C GLY A 514 4.60 -12.00 -6.42
N PRO A 515 4.78 -11.49 -7.64
CA PRO A 515 3.71 -11.37 -8.62
C PRO A 515 3.21 -12.73 -9.14
N LEU A 516 4.04 -13.78 -9.13
CA LEU A 516 3.64 -15.12 -9.55
C LEU A 516 2.58 -15.73 -8.65
N LEU A 517 2.54 -15.32 -7.37
CA LEU A 517 1.53 -15.81 -6.42
C LEU A 517 0.09 -15.45 -6.86
N PHE A 518 -0.08 -14.34 -7.59
CA PHE A 518 -1.37 -13.95 -8.17
C PHE A 518 -1.80 -14.82 -9.36
N ILE A 519 -0.86 -15.51 -9.99
CA ILE A 519 -1.09 -16.40 -11.14
C ILE A 519 -1.24 -17.83 -10.66
N ASP A 520 -0.30 -18.30 -9.82
CA ASP A 520 -0.20 -19.71 -9.43
C ASP A 520 -1.21 -20.08 -8.33
N LYS A 521 -1.52 -19.14 -7.43
CA LYS A 521 -2.36 -19.36 -6.24
C LYS A 521 -3.30 -18.17 -5.95
N PRO A 522 -4.13 -17.73 -6.92
CA PRO A 522 -5.02 -16.59 -6.74
C PRO A 522 -6.00 -16.80 -5.58
N GLU A 523 -6.47 -18.03 -5.37
CA GLU A 523 -7.40 -18.38 -4.29
C GLU A 523 -6.86 -18.03 -2.90
N ILE A 524 -5.54 -18.18 -2.68
CA ILE A 524 -4.90 -17.83 -1.40
C ILE A 524 -4.89 -16.31 -1.21
N ILE A 525 -4.46 -15.58 -2.23
CA ILE A 525 -4.36 -14.10 -2.18
C ILE A 525 -5.72 -13.47 -1.94
N TYR A 526 -6.75 -13.90 -2.68
CA TYR A 526 -8.07 -13.31 -2.54
C TYR A 526 -8.77 -13.74 -1.23
N THR A 527 -8.43 -14.91 -0.66
CA THR A 527 -8.83 -15.27 0.70
C THR A 527 -8.19 -14.35 1.73
N VAL A 528 -6.91 -13.99 1.54
CA VAL A 528 -6.23 -13.01 2.40
C VAL A 528 -6.89 -11.63 2.28
N PHE A 529 -7.26 -11.17 1.07
CA PHE A 529 -7.98 -9.91 0.89
C PHE A 529 -9.35 -9.93 1.58
N ALA A 530 -10.11 -11.01 1.45
CA ALA A 530 -11.36 -11.21 2.19
C ALA A 530 -11.12 -11.18 3.70
N SER A 531 -10.01 -11.78 4.16
CA SER A 531 -9.62 -11.79 5.58
C SER A 531 -9.26 -10.39 6.10
N THR A 532 -8.53 -9.58 5.31
CA THR A 532 -8.22 -8.20 5.71
C THR A 532 -9.48 -7.34 5.83
N ILE A 533 -10.44 -7.49 4.92
CA ILE A 533 -11.72 -6.79 4.98
C ILE A 533 -12.52 -7.24 6.23
N THR A 534 -12.61 -8.56 6.45
CA THR A 534 -13.39 -9.13 7.55
C THR A 534 -12.76 -8.86 8.92
N SER A 535 -11.42 -8.81 9.02
CA SER A 535 -10.73 -8.49 10.28
C SER A 535 -11.15 -7.12 10.83
N ASN A 536 -11.36 -6.13 9.95
CA ASN A 536 -11.79 -4.80 10.34
C ASN A 536 -13.25 -4.80 10.88
N LEU A 537 -14.12 -5.68 10.37
CA LEU A 537 -15.46 -5.88 10.92
C LEU A 537 -15.39 -6.53 12.30
N PHE A 538 -14.50 -7.51 12.49
CA PHE A 538 -14.25 -8.11 13.81
C PHE A 538 -13.69 -7.10 14.82
N ILE A 539 -12.81 -6.17 14.38
CA ILE A 539 -12.29 -5.10 15.24
C ILE A 539 -13.45 -4.21 15.75
N ILE A 540 -14.44 -3.86 14.93
CA ILE A 540 -15.62 -3.09 15.40
C ILE A 540 -16.35 -3.84 16.51
N VAL A 541 -16.68 -5.11 16.27
CA VAL A 541 -17.43 -5.92 17.23
C VAL A 541 -16.64 -6.10 18.53
N LEU A 542 -15.39 -6.53 18.41
CA LEU A 542 -14.52 -6.80 19.56
C LEU A 542 -14.12 -5.53 20.30
N GLY A 543 -13.86 -4.43 19.61
CA GLY A 543 -13.46 -3.17 20.21
C GLY A 543 -14.58 -2.48 20.97
N ILE A 544 -15.83 -2.59 20.51
CA ILE A 544 -16.99 -2.01 21.21
C ILE A 544 -17.48 -2.93 22.34
N ILE A 545 -17.72 -4.21 22.03
CA ILE A 545 -18.29 -5.17 22.98
C ILE A 545 -17.22 -5.67 23.95
N GLY A 546 -16.02 -5.99 23.44
CA GLY A 546 -14.92 -6.56 24.19
C GLY A 546 -14.05 -5.53 24.95
N ALA A 547 -14.30 -4.22 24.80
CA ALA A 547 -13.45 -3.17 25.40
C ALA A 547 -13.19 -3.39 26.92
N ARG A 548 -14.22 -3.81 27.66
CA ARG A 548 -14.09 -4.10 29.12
C ARG A 548 -13.22 -5.32 29.38
N PHE A 549 -13.29 -6.33 28.54
CA PHE A 549 -12.46 -7.53 28.64
C PHE A 549 -11.00 -7.18 28.36
N PHE A 550 -10.72 -6.49 27.27
CA PHE A 550 -9.37 -6.09 26.90
C PHE A 550 -8.74 -5.12 27.90
N ALA A 551 -9.53 -4.22 28.49
CA ALA A 551 -9.07 -3.39 29.61
C ALA A 551 -8.63 -4.20 30.84
N LYS A 552 -9.25 -5.36 31.12
CA LYS A 552 -8.82 -6.28 32.19
C LYS A 552 -7.52 -7.01 31.85
N VAL A 553 -7.22 -7.24 30.56
CA VAL A 553 -5.97 -7.88 30.13
C VAL A 553 -4.76 -7.04 30.57
N LEU A 554 -4.90 -5.71 30.65
CA LEU A 554 -3.86 -4.81 31.16
C LEU A 554 -3.44 -5.10 32.62
N SER A 555 -4.27 -5.80 33.39
CA SER A 555 -3.95 -6.17 34.78
C SER A 555 -3.21 -7.51 34.92
N LEU A 556 -2.92 -8.20 33.81
CA LEU A 556 -2.14 -9.45 33.84
C LEU A 556 -0.69 -9.16 34.22
N PRO A 557 -0.11 -9.94 35.13
CA PRO A 557 1.30 -9.79 35.52
C PRO A 557 2.22 -10.05 34.30
N LYS A 558 3.12 -9.11 34.03
CA LYS A 558 4.08 -9.22 32.92
C LYS A 558 4.92 -10.50 32.99
N SER A 559 5.25 -10.94 34.20
CA SER A 559 6.01 -12.17 34.48
C SER A 559 5.32 -13.43 33.92
N VAL A 560 4.00 -13.53 34.02
CA VAL A 560 3.23 -14.67 33.48
C VAL A 560 3.32 -14.67 31.98
N ILE A 561 3.14 -13.52 31.37
CA ILE A 561 3.16 -13.36 29.89
C ILE A 561 4.54 -13.75 29.35
N VAL A 562 5.62 -13.23 29.97
CA VAL A 562 7.00 -13.54 29.58
C VAL A 562 7.27 -15.05 29.65
N ALA A 563 6.80 -15.72 30.71
CA ALA A 563 6.97 -17.17 30.87
C ALA A 563 6.28 -17.93 29.72
N PHE A 564 5.07 -17.54 29.33
CA PHE A 564 4.37 -18.14 28.17
C PHE A 564 5.12 -17.90 26.86
N ILE A 565 5.68 -16.70 26.63
CA ILE A 565 6.46 -16.40 25.43
C ILE A 565 7.67 -17.33 25.34
N PHE A 566 8.41 -17.57 26.44
CA PHE A 566 9.53 -18.52 26.47
C PHE A 566 9.09 -19.91 26.04
N VAL A 567 8.03 -20.45 26.66
CA VAL A 567 7.53 -21.77 26.36
C VAL A 567 7.09 -21.91 24.90
N PHE A 568 6.28 -20.97 24.41
CA PHE A 568 5.80 -21.00 23.01
C PHE A 568 6.92 -20.78 22.00
N SER A 569 7.95 -19.98 22.32
CA SER A 569 9.12 -19.79 21.46
C SER A 569 9.90 -21.09 21.30
N VAL A 570 10.14 -21.82 22.40
CA VAL A 570 10.85 -23.11 22.35
C VAL A 570 10.03 -24.15 21.59
N LEU A 571 8.73 -24.28 21.92
CA LEU A 571 7.85 -25.21 21.21
C LEU A 571 7.73 -24.87 19.73
N GLY A 572 7.61 -23.60 19.40
CA GLY A 572 7.51 -23.12 18.01
C GLY A 572 8.77 -23.43 17.20
N ALA A 573 9.94 -23.17 17.74
CA ALA A 573 11.21 -23.49 17.08
C ALA A 573 11.40 -25.00 16.88
N TYR A 574 11.02 -25.81 17.88
CA TYR A 574 11.16 -27.27 17.82
C TYR A 574 10.19 -27.92 16.83
N SER A 575 8.95 -27.45 16.76
CA SER A 575 7.84 -28.12 16.07
C SER A 575 8.00 -28.25 14.56
N MET A 576 8.87 -27.47 13.93
CA MET A 576 9.05 -27.47 12.47
C MET A 576 9.75 -28.74 11.96
N ARG A 577 10.89 -29.06 12.55
CA ARG A 577 11.73 -30.18 12.13
C ARG A 577 12.02 -31.16 13.25
N ASN A 578 11.40 -31.01 14.41
CA ASN A 578 11.71 -31.77 15.64
C ASN A 578 13.21 -31.72 15.97
N SER A 579 13.84 -30.55 15.76
CA SER A 579 15.28 -30.37 15.85
C SER A 579 15.67 -29.54 17.08
N MET A 580 16.52 -30.10 17.94
CA MET A 580 17.13 -29.35 19.07
C MET A 580 18.08 -28.25 18.56
N PHE A 581 18.66 -28.43 17.36
CA PHE A 581 19.49 -27.42 16.72
C PHE A 581 18.70 -26.13 16.45
N ASP A 582 17.43 -26.23 16.03
CA ASP A 582 16.57 -25.06 15.77
C ASP A 582 16.26 -24.28 17.06
N ILE A 583 16.17 -24.95 18.20
CA ILE A 583 16.08 -24.25 19.51
C ILE A 583 17.36 -23.45 19.79
N VAL A 584 18.54 -24.01 19.52
CA VAL A 584 19.82 -23.32 19.71
C VAL A 584 19.89 -22.09 18.77
N VAL A 585 19.49 -22.25 17.51
CA VAL A 585 19.42 -21.14 16.54
C VAL A 585 18.48 -20.05 17.04
N MET A 586 17.29 -20.41 17.50
CA MET A 586 16.31 -19.49 18.06
C MET A 586 16.84 -18.73 19.30
N MET A 587 17.47 -19.44 20.23
CA MET A 587 18.06 -18.81 21.42
C MET A 587 19.20 -17.87 21.06
N SER A 588 20.08 -18.26 20.13
CA SER A 588 21.19 -17.44 19.63
C SER A 588 20.69 -16.18 18.93
N ALA A 589 19.66 -16.32 18.07
CA ALA A 589 19.01 -15.20 17.40
C ALA A 589 18.29 -14.27 18.41
N GLY A 590 17.68 -14.85 19.45
CA GLY A 590 17.05 -14.09 20.53
C GLY A 590 18.04 -13.28 21.34
N LEU A 591 19.19 -13.88 21.69
CA LEU A 591 20.28 -13.18 22.36
C LEU A 591 20.86 -12.06 21.49
N LEU A 592 21.06 -12.31 20.19
CA LEU A 592 21.51 -11.30 19.24
C LEU A 592 20.52 -10.12 19.16
N GLY A 593 19.21 -10.40 19.01
CA GLY A 593 18.15 -9.41 18.99
C GLY A 593 18.12 -8.57 20.28
N TYR A 594 18.25 -9.21 21.44
CA TYR A 594 18.33 -8.53 22.74
C TYR A 594 19.58 -7.64 22.86
N ILE A 595 20.75 -8.13 22.48
CA ILE A 595 21.98 -7.31 22.50
C ILE A 595 21.82 -6.08 21.60
N PHE A 596 21.26 -6.26 20.42
CA PHE A 596 21.02 -5.16 19.47
C PHE A 596 20.04 -4.13 20.03
N SER A 597 18.96 -4.57 20.70
CA SER A 597 18.03 -3.67 21.40
C SER A 597 18.76 -2.85 22.48
N VAL A 598 19.62 -3.49 23.29
CA VAL A 598 20.38 -2.83 24.38
C VAL A 598 21.35 -1.76 23.86
N ILE A 599 21.98 -1.99 22.71
CA ILE A 599 22.96 -1.06 22.11
C ILE A 599 22.34 -0.11 21.07
N ASP A 600 20.99 -0.03 21.01
CA ASP A 600 20.25 0.81 20.06
C ASP A 600 20.55 0.52 18.57
N TYR A 601 20.79 -0.74 18.22
CA TYR A 601 20.87 -1.19 16.82
C TYR A 601 19.49 -1.65 16.35
N PRO A 602 19.10 -1.32 15.10
CA PRO A 602 17.82 -1.77 14.57
C PRO A 602 17.86 -3.28 14.28
N VAL A 603 16.87 -4.00 14.78
CA VAL A 603 16.75 -5.46 14.64
C VAL A 603 16.09 -5.90 13.31
N PRO A 604 15.04 -5.22 12.78
CA PRO A 604 14.37 -5.63 11.53
C PRO A 604 15.29 -5.78 10.31
N PRO A 605 16.36 -4.98 10.14
CA PRO A 605 17.33 -5.17 9.07
C PRO A 605 17.98 -6.54 8.99
N ILE A 606 18.25 -7.19 10.12
CA ILE A 606 18.83 -8.54 10.15
C ILE A 606 17.90 -9.49 9.41
N LEU A 607 16.62 -9.44 9.72
CA LEU A 607 15.62 -10.29 9.10
C LEU A 607 15.51 -10.05 7.59
N LEU A 608 15.51 -8.78 7.17
CA LEU A 608 15.46 -8.45 5.75
C LEU A 608 16.68 -8.99 5.01
N GLY A 609 17.86 -8.95 5.63
CA GLY A 609 19.07 -9.57 5.10
C GLY A 609 18.92 -11.08 4.94
N VAL A 610 18.36 -11.77 5.93
CA VAL A 610 18.11 -13.21 5.88
C VAL A 610 17.11 -13.58 4.78
N ILE A 611 16.01 -12.83 4.64
CA ILE A 611 14.94 -13.09 3.67
C ILE A 611 15.36 -12.74 2.23
N LEU A 612 15.95 -11.55 2.05
CA LEU A 612 16.28 -11.04 0.71
C LEU A 612 17.64 -11.57 0.21
N GLY A 613 18.50 -12.09 1.08
CA GLY A 613 19.80 -12.64 0.72
C GLY A 613 19.72 -13.70 -0.38
N PRO A 614 18.98 -14.80 -0.19
CA PRO A 614 18.83 -15.85 -1.21
C PRO A 614 18.19 -15.32 -2.51
N LEU A 615 17.25 -14.36 -2.43
CA LEU A 615 16.63 -13.73 -3.58
C LEU A 615 17.65 -12.92 -4.40
N VAL A 616 18.44 -12.08 -3.73
CA VAL A 616 19.48 -11.27 -4.39
C VAL A 616 20.56 -12.16 -4.99
N GLU A 617 21.07 -13.13 -4.23
CA GLU A 617 22.14 -14.01 -4.64
C GLU A 617 21.77 -14.87 -5.85
N SER A 618 20.62 -15.56 -5.79
CA SER A 618 20.17 -16.43 -6.88
C SER A 618 19.88 -15.65 -8.17
N ASN A 619 19.24 -14.48 -8.05
CA ASN A 619 18.95 -13.65 -9.22
C ASN A 619 20.20 -12.95 -9.76
N LEU A 620 21.15 -12.57 -8.91
CA LEU A 620 22.44 -12.02 -9.35
C LEU A 620 23.21 -13.06 -10.18
N GLY A 621 23.30 -14.29 -9.70
CA GLY A 621 23.92 -15.37 -10.44
C GLY A 621 23.24 -15.65 -11.77
N ARG A 622 21.90 -15.74 -11.80
CA ARG A 622 21.15 -15.88 -13.06
C ARG A 622 21.39 -14.72 -14.01
N THR A 623 21.46 -13.47 -13.49
CA THR A 623 21.74 -12.29 -14.29
C THR A 623 23.13 -12.37 -14.93
N LEU A 624 24.14 -12.77 -14.16
CA LEU A 624 25.52 -12.93 -14.66
C LEU A 624 25.64 -14.05 -15.68
N LEU A 625 24.95 -15.18 -15.46
CA LEU A 625 24.92 -16.29 -16.43
C LEU A 625 24.28 -15.85 -17.76
N VAL A 626 23.15 -15.12 -17.73
CA VAL A 626 22.48 -14.66 -18.96
C VAL A 626 23.26 -13.57 -19.68
N SER A 627 24.11 -12.80 -18.97
CA SER A 627 24.89 -11.71 -19.53
C SER A 627 26.34 -12.02 -19.80
N ASP A 628 26.74 -13.31 -19.69
CA ASP A 628 28.16 -13.75 -19.81
C ASP A 628 29.10 -12.93 -18.90
N GLY A 629 28.67 -12.62 -17.67
CA GLY A 629 29.42 -11.83 -16.70
C GLY A 629 29.37 -10.32 -16.92
N ASN A 630 28.61 -9.82 -17.89
CA ASN A 630 28.58 -8.39 -18.22
C ASN A 630 27.62 -7.61 -17.31
N LEU A 631 28.17 -6.85 -16.36
CA LEU A 631 27.41 -5.99 -15.43
C LEU A 631 26.67 -4.82 -16.10
N LEU A 632 27.00 -4.45 -17.35
CA LEU A 632 26.30 -3.39 -18.07
C LEU A 632 24.84 -3.74 -18.37
N ILE A 633 24.43 -5.01 -18.21
CA ILE A 633 23.03 -5.45 -18.35
C ILE A 633 22.08 -4.66 -17.43
N PHE A 634 22.55 -4.24 -16.23
CA PHE A 634 21.76 -3.44 -15.31
C PHE A 634 21.36 -2.06 -15.85
N PHE A 635 22.10 -1.54 -16.82
CA PHE A 635 21.84 -0.24 -17.45
C PHE A 635 21.17 -0.34 -18.83
N LYS A 636 20.87 -1.57 -19.32
CA LYS A 636 20.25 -1.76 -20.64
C LYS A 636 18.72 -1.79 -20.59
N ARG A 637 18.13 -2.10 -19.43
CA ARG A 637 16.68 -2.30 -19.29
C ARG A 637 16.04 -1.09 -18.60
N PRO A 638 14.93 -0.52 -19.14
CA PRO A 638 14.31 0.70 -18.57
C PRO A 638 13.87 0.53 -17.12
N ILE A 639 13.33 -0.64 -16.75
CA ILE A 639 12.88 -0.93 -15.39
C ILE A 639 14.09 -1.00 -14.43
N SER A 640 15.19 -1.59 -14.87
CA SER A 640 16.44 -1.63 -14.10
C SER A 640 16.99 -0.22 -13.83
N ILE A 641 17.01 0.63 -14.86
CA ILE A 641 17.45 2.04 -14.73
C ILE A 641 16.56 2.79 -13.73
N PHE A 642 15.24 2.58 -13.78
CA PHE A 642 14.30 3.17 -12.84
C PHE A 642 14.63 2.79 -11.39
N PHE A 643 14.90 1.51 -11.10
CA PHE A 643 15.30 1.05 -9.77
C PHE A 643 16.64 1.64 -9.34
N ILE A 644 17.63 1.72 -10.23
CA ILE A 644 18.94 2.34 -9.93
C ILE A 644 18.75 3.81 -9.53
N ILE A 645 17.94 4.57 -10.27
CA ILE A 645 17.64 5.97 -9.94
C ILE A 645 17.01 6.09 -8.56
N ILE A 646 16.04 5.24 -8.23
CA ILE A 646 15.40 5.25 -6.91
C ILE A 646 16.40 4.91 -5.81
N ILE A 647 17.22 3.88 -5.98
CA ILE A 647 18.24 3.47 -5.00
C ILE A 647 19.22 4.62 -4.74
N VAL A 648 19.78 5.19 -5.80
CA VAL A 648 20.75 6.30 -5.70
C VAL A 648 20.12 7.54 -5.08
N SER A 649 18.88 7.88 -5.47
CA SER A 649 18.12 9.00 -4.88
C SER A 649 17.86 8.79 -3.39
N THR A 650 17.48 7.56 -3.00
CA THR A 650 17.23 7.22 -1.59
C THR A 650 18.48 7.33 -0.74
N ILE A 651 19.59 6.75 -1.20
CA ILE A 651 20.88 6.83 -0.51
C ILE A 651 21.36 8.29 -0.44
N GLY A 652 21.30 9.01 -1.57
CA GLY A 652 21.73 10.42 -1.65
C GLY A 652 20.91 11.34 -0.72
N SER A 653 19.59 11.16 -0.67
CA SER A 653 18.72 11.94 0.23
C SER A 653 19.03 11.68 1.71
N ASN A 654 19.35 10.44 2.06
CA ASN A 654 19.73 10.08 3.43
C ASN A 654 21.08 10.69 3.85
N ILE A 655 22.08 10.61 2.95
CA ILE A 655 23.39 11.24 3.18
C ILE A 655 23.23 12.76 3.34
N TYR A 656 22.45 13.40 2.46
CA TYR A 656 22.20 14.84 2.52
C TYR A 656 21.52 15.27 3.84
N LYS A 657 20.48 14.53 4.28
CA LYS A 657 19.80 14.79 5.57
C LYS A 657 20.76 14.65 6.74
N HIS A 658 21.62 13.64 6.73
CA HIS A 658 22.61 13.43 7.79
C HIS A 658 23.65 14.57 7.86
N TYR A 659 24.14 15.03 6.71
CA TYR A 659 25.05 16.20 6.65
C TYR A 659 24.38 17.50 7.10
N LYS A 660 23.10 17.71 6.72
CA LYS A 660 22.34 18.89 7.13
C LYS A 660 22.08 18.91 8.64
N ALA A 661 21.74 17.77 9.24
CA ALA A 661 21.54 17.64 10.68
C ALA A 661 22.83 17.94 11.49
N LYS A 662 24.00 17.50 10.98
CA LYS A 662 25.31 17.82 11.60
C LYS A 662 25.74 19.30 11.48
N ARG A 663 25.17 20.07 10.55
CA ARG A 663 25.48 21.51 10.42
C ARG A 663 24.61 22.41 11.30
N VAL A 664 23.51 21.87 11.84
CA VAL A 664 22.56 22.62 12.68
C VAL A 664 22.79 22.32 14.18
N SER A 665 23.50 21.23 14.50
CA SER A 665 24.03 20.93 15.83
C SER A 665 25.44 21.51 16.01
#